data_8c485f3e9ad236be1316eed3c077b23c
#
_entry.id   8c485f3e9ad236be1316eed3c077b23c
#
_cell.length_a   1.000
_cell.length_b   1.000
_cell.length_c   1.000
_cell.angle_alpha   90.00
_cell.angle_beta   90.00
_cell.angle_gamma   90.00
#
_symmetry.space_group_name_H-M   'P 1'
#
loop_
_entity.id
_entity.type
_entity.pdbx_description
1 polymer ?
#
loop_
_entity_poly.entity_id
_entity_poly.type
_entity_poly.pdbx_seq_one_letter_code
_entity_poly.pdbx_strand_id
1 'polypeptide(L)'
;MLFSIAFIFWRAFIKRKWLKNKKLNDMALSILFLHACVCYVHSVILSHKKAIYAKPATMKYLRLLFVLFLLPASVLAARKPVVEHVHPTCWWSGMHHKQLQVLLHGPQLAACEVTVNGNGLVVDSVVRPSGGNYLLLYLNVEHAAPQTFHIALAQGKQRTVVPYTLHSREVVQRHTFGPADVVYLLMPDRFANALPGNDRVPGLRDQQASQEPDARHGGDLEGMRRGLDYLADLGVTAVWPTPLLVNDMPATTYHGYAITDYYEIDPRYGSNADYRRFVAEAHDKGIKVLQDMVFNHCGSYNFLFADRPDDTWFNNHSVYEQTRYKLAALTDPHAVQADAHNATDGWFVECMPDFNQRNPHVMTYLTQNSIWWIEYAHIDGIRQDTYPYADRQAMARWCQAVQAEYPGFNIVGETWINSNVAVSMWQKDSPLVPADRNAMLPTVMDFPLNGLLCSALDEATNEWDRGLARIYEYLSQDAVYADPSHLLTFLANHDTPRFARNEGEARNEARYRQALTLLLTLRGTPQLYYGDELAMYGDKSHGDGALRQNFPGGFAGDSINAFTGQGLTPLMQRTHHFTRRLLQWRRQHPALTTAPLRHYSLQGTTYVYSRSAEGSTVTVVLNGADHEVSIPLSRYAASLPATTAYDVANDCQRDLGSGTLTLPARGVAILSF
;
A
#
# COMPACT_ATOMS: atom_id res chain seq x y z
N MET A 1 51.60 9.35 -39.41
CA MET A 1 50.96 10.62 -39.02
C MET A 1 49.44 10.47 -38.86
N LEU A 2 48.68 9.91 -39.76
CA LEU A 2 47.23 9.71 -39.64
C LEU A 2 46.84 8.79 -38.47
N PHE A 3 47.65 7.83 -38.09
CA PHE A 3 47.39 6.87 -36.98
C PHE A 3 47.52 7.54 -35.60
N SER A 4 48.45 8.47 -35.46
CA SER A 4 48.60 9.24 -34.20
C SER A 4 47.43 10.17 -33.96
N ILE A 5 46.85 10.73 -35.01
CA ILE A 5 45.67 11.62 -34.96
C ILE A 5 44.41 10.83 -34.62
N ALA A 6 44.20 9.65 -35.22
CA ALA A 6 43.09 8.76 -34.92
C ALA A 6 43.13 8.23 -33.45
N PHE A 7 44.33 7.94 -32.94
CA PHE A 7 44.54 7.49 -31.57
C PHE A 7 44.29 8.60 -30.54
N ILE A 8 44.64 9.85 -30.87
CA ILE A 8 44.38 11.01 -30.01
C ILE A 8 42.88 11.34 -29.98
N PHE A 9 42.18 11.28 -31.11
CA PHE A 9 40.71 11.46 -31.17
C PHE A 9 39.98 10.34 -30.47
N TRP A 10 40.43 9.09 -30.59
CA TRP A 10 39.87 7.92 -29.89
C TRP A 10 40.09 8.02 -28.37
N ARG A 11 41.26 8.44 -27.90
CA ARG A 11 41.53 8.70 -26.47
C ARG A 11 40.67 9.83 -25.90
N ALA A 12 40.45 10.90 -26.67
CA ALA A 12 39.58 12.01 -26.28
C ALA A 12 38.09 11.60 -26.26
N PHE A 13 37.64 10.75 -27.20
CA PHE A 13 36.28 10.25 -27.29
C PHE A 13 35.98 9.28 -26.12
N ILE A 14 36.91 8.37 -25.81
CA ILE A 14 36.75 7.46 -24.64
C ILE A 14 36.74 8.22 -23.33
N LYS A 15 37.65 9.19 -23.14
CA LYS A 15 37.70 10.02 -21.93
C LYS A 15 36.42 10.81 -21.73
N ARG A 16 35.76 11.30 -22.79
CA ARG A 16 34.51 12.06 -22.74
C ARG A 16 33.26 11.20 -22.51
N LYS A 17 33.24 9.94 -22.96
CA LYS A 17 32.12 8.98 -22.72
C LYS A 17 32.28 8.17 -21.42
N TRP A 18 33.51 7.89 -21.00
CA TRP A 18 33.79 7.14 -19.79
C TRP A 18 33.42 7.91 -18.50
N LEU A 19 33.51 9.23 -18.56
CA LEU A 19 33.07 10.09 -17.43
C LEU A 19 31.53 10.23 -17.31
N LYS A 20 30.76 9.77 -18.29
CA LYS A 20 29.29 9.86 -18.28
C LYS A 20 28.56 8.53 -18.09
N ASN A 21 29.21 7.36 -18.29
CA ASN A 21 28.53 6.08 -18.12
C ASN A 21 29.52 4.97 -17.71
N LYS A 22 29.49 4.55 -16.46
CA LYS A 22 30.33 3.51 -15.86
C LYS A 22 29.93 2.06 -16.24
N LYS A 23 29.06 1.85 -17.26
CA LYS A 23 28.59 0.54 -17.69
C LYS A 23 28.71 0.35 -19.21
N LEU A 24 29.92 0.45 -19.75
CA LEU A 24 30.20 -0.22 -21.02
C LEU A 24 30.83 -1.56 -20.67
N ASN A 25 30.08 -2.66 -20.88
CA ASN A 25 30.53 -4.03 -20.68
C ASN A 25 31.91 -4.26 -21.32
N ASP A 26 32.81 -4.92 -20.62
CA ASP A 26 34.11 -5.39 -21.11
C ASP A 26 34.01 -6.15 -22.44
N MET A 27 32.87 -6.76 -22.72
CA MET A 27 32.56 -7.46 -23.96
C MET A 27 32.43 -6.52 -25.16
N ALA A 28 31.84 -5.34 -25.03
CA ALA A 28 31.74 -4.36 -26.12
C ALA A 28 33.10 -3.74 -26.43
N LEU A 29 33.94 -3.52 -25.42
CA LEU A 29 35.34 -3.09 -25.60
C LEU A 29 36.17 -4.18 -26.31
N SER A 30 35.97 -5.45 -25.97
CA SER A 30 36.64 -6.59 -26.59
C SER A 30 36.24 -6.76 -28.03
N ILE A 31 34.94 -6.60 -28.38
CA ILE A 31 34.43 -6.66 -29.75
C ILE A 31 34.96 -5.52 -30.61
N LEU A 32 34.97 -4.28 -30.06
CA LEU A 32 35.51 -3.12 -30.78
C LEU A 32 37.02 -3.24 -31.01
N PHE A 33 37.76 -3.78 -30.02
CA PHE A 33 39.18 -4.06 -30.17
C PHE A 33 39.44 -5.15 -31.21
N LEU A 34 38.64 -6.21 -31.24
CA LEU A 34 38.68 -7.27 -32.25
C LEU A 34 38.41 -6.71 -33.65
N HIS A 35 37.41 -5.85 -33.80
CA HIS A 35 37.07 -5.22 -35.08
C HIS A 35 38.20 -4.32 -35.60
N ALA A 36 38.81 -3.53 -34.68
CA ALA A 36 39.95 -2.69 -35.01
C ALA A 36 41.17 -3.51 -35.43
N CYS A 37 41.42 -4.65 -34.77
CA CYS A 37 42.51 -5.57 -35.11
C CYS A 37 42.26 -6.28 -36.49
N VAL A 38 41.03 -6.68 -36.77
CA VAL A 38 40.63 -7.27 -38.07
C VAL A 38 40.79 -6.28 -39.21
N CYS A 39 40.36 -5.04 -39.01
CA CYS A 39 40.52 -3.97 -39.99
C CYS A 39 42.01 -3.63 -40.23
N TYR A 40 42.84 -3.67 -39.16
CA TYR A 40 44.30 -3.44 -39.32
C TYR A 40 44.97 -4.57 -40.09
N VAL A 41 44.65 -5.82 -39.79
CA VAL A 41 45.21 -6.97 -40.51
C VAL A 41 44.74 -6.95 -41.97
N HIS A 42 43.48 -6.58 -42.26
CA HIS A 42 42.95 -6.42 -43.61
C HIS A 42 43.66 -5.30 -44.39
N SER A 43 43.93 -4.19 -43.77
CA SER A 43 44.66 -3.07 -44.35
C SER A 43 46.13 -3.37 -44.62
N VAL A 44 46.79 -4.15 -43.73
CA VAL A 44 48.16 -4.59 -43.93
C VAL A 44 48.25 -5.64 -45.06
N ILE A 45 47.27 -6.51 -45.20
CA ILE A 45 47.21 -7.48 -46.33
C ILE A 45 46.94 -6.76 -47.64
N LEU A 46 46.14 -5.74 -47.66
CA LEU A 46 45.86 -4.94 -48.88
C LEU A 46 47.03 -4.04 -49.30
N SER A 47 47.83 -3.54 -48.36
CA SER A 47 49.01 -2.73 -48.67
C SER A 47 50.21 -3.47 -49.18
N HIS A 48 50.23 -4.82 -49.02
CA HIS A 48 51.38 -5.66 -49.40
C HIS A 48 51.14 -6.57 -50.64
N LYS A 49 50.19 -6.24 -51.52
CA LYS A 49 49.95 -6.93 -52.79
C LYS A 49 51.13 -6.83 -53.81
N LYS A 50 52.33 -6.35 -53.43
CA LYS A 50 53.50 -6.26 -54.28
C LYS A 50 54.75 -6.95 -53.74
N ALA A 51 54.66 -7.88 -52.81
CA ALA A 51 55.81 -8.68 -52.39
C ALA A 51 55.40 -10.12 -52.02
N ILE A 52 55.30 -10.97 -53.04
CA ILE A 52 55.18 -12.41 -52.90
C ILE A 52 56.60 -12.97 -52.79
N TYR A 53 57.07 -13.19 -51.58
CA TYR A 53 57.99 -14.23 -51.14
C TYR A 53 58.22 -14.06 -49.62
N ALA A 54 57.24 -14.55 -48.80
CA ALA A 54 57.43 -14.62 -47.37
C ALA A 54 58.27 -15.89 -47.02
N LYS A 55 59.35 -15.70 -46.28
CA LYS A 55 60.15 -16.83 -45.77
C LYS A 55 59.34 -17.75 -44.85
N PRO A 56 59.68 -19.07 -44.76
CA PRO A 56 58.91 -20.06 -43.97
C PRO A 56 58.70 -19.73 -42.50
N ALA A 57 59.52 -18.85 -41.91
CA ALA A 57 59.38 -18.40 -40.53
C ALA A 57 58.12 -17.57 -40.27
N THR A 58 57.71 -16.73 -41.24
CA THR A 58 56.53 -15.85 -41.11
C THR A 58 55.20 -16.60 -41.08
N MET A 59 55.13 -17.73 -41.79
CA MET A 59 53.97 -18.63 -41.78
C MET A 59 53.81 -19.38 -40.42
N LYS A 60 54.90 -19.69 -39.75
CA LYS A 60 54.89 -20.31 -38.41
C LYS A 60 54.29 -19.35 -37.36
N TYR A 61 54.63 -18.08 -37.41
CA TYR A 61 54.12 -17.06 -36.48
C TYR A 61 52.63 -16.76 -36.80
N LEU A 62 52.20 -16.76 -38.06
CA LEU A 62 50.81 -16.55 -38.43
C LEU A 62 49.92 -17.74 -37.99
N ARG A 63 50.43 -18.98 -38.07
CA ARG A 63 49.74 -20.15 -37.52
C ARG A 63 49.68 -20.15 -36.01
N LEU A 64 50.72 -19.68 -35.31
CA LEU A 64 50.76 -19.57 -33.87
C LEU A 64 49.82 -18.47 -33.36
N LEU A 65 49.73 -17.34 -34.08
CA LEU A 65 48.73 -16.28 -33.82
C LEU A 65 47.30 -16.79 -34.05
N PHE A 66 47.04 -17.58 -35.10
CA PHE A 66 45.72 -18.14 -35.37
C PHE A 66 45.29 -19.18 -34.33
N VAL A 67 46.23 -19.96 -33.81
CA VAL A 67 45.98 -20.92 -32.69
C VAL A 67 45.81 -20.16 -31.37
N LEU A 68 46.51 -19.08 -31.14
CA LEU A 68 46.32 -18.21 -29.95
C LEU A 68 45.02 -17.41 -30.01
N PHE A 69 44.46 -17.10 -31.19
CA PHE A 69 43.15 -16.45 -31.34
C PHE A 69 41.96 -17.42 -31.25
N LEU A 70 42.16 -18.73 -31.47
CA LEU A 70 41.13 -19.75 -31.33
C LEU A 70 40.99 -20.26 -29.87
N LEU A 71 41.96 -19.95 -28.98
CA LEU A 71 41.97 -20.40 -27.59
C LEU A 71 41.09 -19.62 -26.62
N PRO A 72 40.71 -18.33 -26.82
CA PRO A 72 39.84 -17.68 -25.87
C PRO A 72 38.33 -17.90 -26.07
N ALA A 73 37.90 -18.55 -27.15
CA ALA A 73 36.48 -18.75 -27.42
C ALA A 73 35.85 -19.96 -26.69
N SER A 74 36.64 -20.76 -25.99
CA SER A 74 36.15 -22.03 -25.42
C SER A 74 36.41 -22.21 -23.90
N VAL A 75 36.83 -21.19 -23.20
CA VAL A 75 37.00 -21.25 -21.73
C VAL A 75 36.26 -20.08 -21.05
N LEU A 76 35.00 -19.86 -21.39
CA LEU A 76 34.06 -19.39 -20.35
C LEU A 76 33.75 -20.64 -19.52
N ALA A 77 34.56 -20.89 -18.51
CA ALA A 77 34.25 -21.94 -17.55
C ALA A 77 32.84 -21.69 -17.05
N ALA A 78 31.92 -22.64 -17.25
CA ALA A 78 30.56 -22.55 -16.77
C ALA A 78 30.64 -22.19 -15.27
N ARG A 79 30.12 -21.02 -14.89
CA ARG A 79 30.08 -20.60 -13.49
C ARG A 79 28.97 -21.37 -12.80
N LYS A 80 29.17 -21.68 -11.52
CA LYS A 80 28.11 -22.25 -10.69
C LYS A 80 26.94 -21.25 -10.67
N PRO A 81 25.69 -21.68 -11.01
CA PRO A 81 24.54 -20.80 -10.93
C PRO A 81 24.38 -20.20 -9.52
N VAL A 82 24.16 -18.91 -9.41
CA VAL A 82 23.89 -18.20 -8.17
C VAL A 82 22.44 -17.73 -8.20
N VAL A 83 21.68 -18.04 -7.16
CA VAL A 83 20.31 -17.56 -6.97
C VAL A 83 20.33 -16.55 -5.83
N GLU A 84 19.93 -15.34 -6.13
CA GLU A 84 19.92 -14.20 -5.19
C GLU A 84 18.54 -14.03 -4.57
N HIS A 85 17.47 -14.22 -5.37
CA HIS A 85 16.09 -14.12 -4.90
C HIS A 85 15.27 -15.32 -5.37
N VAL A 86 14.36 -15.77 -4.48
CA VAL A 86 13.36 -16.81 -4.74
C VAL A 86 12.01 -16.29 -4.24
N HIS A 87 11.09 -15.97 -5.13
CA HIS A 87 9.79 -15.41 -4.79
C HIS A 87 8.63 -16.20 -5.43
N PRO A 88 7.58 -16.53 -4.64
CA PRO A 88 7.51 -16.44 -3.19
C PRO A 88 8.57 -17.33 -2.52
N THR A 89 8.90 -17.04 -1.25
CA THR A 89 9.95 -17.76 -0.50
C THR A 89 9.56 -19.19 -0.10
N CYS A 90 8.26 -19.45 -0.03
CA CYS A 90 7.62 -20.75 0.23
C CYS A 90 6.18 -20.70 -0.29
N TRP A 91 5.46 -21.82 -0.24
CA TRP A 91 4.04 -21.89 -0.58
C TRP A 91 3.32 -22.93 0.29
N TRP A 92 2.02 -23.14 0.06
CA TRP A 92 1.21 -24.11 0.82
C TRP A 92 0.55 -25.11 -0.12
N SER A 93 0.38 -26.33 0.35
CA SER A 93 -0.42 -27.35 -0.31
C SER A 93 -1.90 -27.14 -0.01
N GLY A 94 -2.79 -27.64 -0.88
CA GLY A 94 -4.23 -27.56 -0.68
C GLY A 94 -4.83 -26.17 -0.91
N MET A 95 -4.10 -25.28 -1.59
CA MET A 95 -4.62 -23.99 -2.03
C MET A 95 -5.65 -24.16 -3.16
N HIS A 96 -6.65 -23.29 -3.20
CA HIS A 96 -7.54 -23.17 -4.36
C HIS A 96 -6.75 -22.74 -5.61
N HIS A 97 -5.72 -21.95 -5.42
CA HIS A 97 -4.78 -21.50 -6.44
C HIS A 97 -3.79 -22.62 -6.80
N LYS A 98 -4.10 -23.37 -7.85
CA LYS A 98 -3.37 -24.62 -8.22
C LYS A 98 -2.06 -24.38 -8.91
N GLN A 99 -1.86 -23.24 -9.55
CA GLN A 99 -0.65 -22.87 -10.26
C GLN A 99 0.23 -21.94 -9.42
N LEU A 100 1.47 -22.34 -9.20
CA LEU A 100 2.48 -21.57 -8.47
C LEU A 100 3.53 -21.05 -9.48
N GLN A 101 3.70 -19.74 -9.54
CA GLN A 101 4.86 -19.10 -10.18
C GLN A 101 5.99 -19.00 -9.17
N VAL A 102 7.12 -19.63 -9.40
CA VAL A 102 8.36 -19.40 -8.65
C VAL A 102 9.29 -18.56 -9.49
N LEU A 103 9.51 -17.32 -9.08
CA LEU A 103 10.48 -16.42 -9.69
C LEU A 103 11.84 -16.65 -9.06
N LEU A 104 12.84 -16.98 -9.88
CA LEU A 104 14.25 -17.06 -9.50
C LEU A 104 15.01 -15.91 -10.17
N HIS A 105 15.79 -15.17 -9.41
CA HIS A 105 16.65 -14.10 -9.90
C HIS A 105 18.10 -14.37 -9.50
N GLY A 106 19.00 -14.07 -10.41
CA GLY A 106 20.45 -14.14 -10.22
C GLY A 106 21.17 -14.14 -11.57
N PRO A 107 22.50 -13.93 -11.58
CA PRO A 107 23.28 -13.75 -12.80
C PRO A 107 23.12 -14.90 -13.79
N GLN A 108 22.69 -14.60 -15.02
CA GLN A 108 22.61 -15.53 -16.16
C GLN A 108 21.73 -16.78 -15.93
N LEU A 109 20.74 -16.72 -15.04
CA LEU A 109 19.89 -17.88 -14.74
C LEU A 109 19.09 -18.37 -15.95
N ALA A 110 18.74 -17.50 -16.90
CA ALA A 110 18.01 -17.89 -18.11
C ALA A 110 18.76 -18.94 -18.96
N ALA A 111 20.09 -19.01 -18.83
CA ALA A 111 20.92 -20.02 -19.54
C ALA A 111 20.94 -21.38 -18.84
N CYS A 112 20.36 -21.52 -17.65
CA CYS A 112 20.37 -22.77 -16.91
C CYS A 112 19.33 -23.75 -17.41
N GLU A 113 19.67 -25.03 -17.42
CA GLU A 113 18.70 -26.13 -17.45
C GLU A 113 18.07 -26.25 -16.08
N VAL A 114 16.75 -26.46 -16.04
CA VAL A 114 15.96 -26.53 -14.81
C VAL A 114 15.37 -27.91 -14.66
N THR A 115 15.51 -28.50 -13.49
CA THR A 115 14.83 -29.74 -13.11
C THR A 115 14.19 -29.54 -11.74
N VAL A 116 12.91 -29.90 -11.60
CA VAL A 116 12.17 -29.87 -10.35
C VAL A 116 11.88 -31.30 -9.90
N ASN A 117 12.29 -31.64 -8.68
CA ASN A 117 12.10 -32.97 -8.10
C ASN A 117 11.20 -32.87 -6.87
N GLY A 118 9.93 -33.23 -7.02
CA GLY A 118 8.95 -33.23 -5.94
C GLY A 118 7.75 -34.12 -6.29
N ASN A 119 7.15 -34.72 -5.27
CA ASN A 119 6.00 -35.64 -5.46
C ASN A 119 4.72 -34.83 -5.72
N GLY A 120 3.95 -35.23 -6.76
CA GLY A 120 2.69 -34.57 -7.10
C GLY A 120 2.85 -33.17 -7.74
N LEU A 121 4.08 -32.78 -8.09
CA LEU A 121 4.39 -31.54 -8.80
C LEU A 121 4.48 -31.78 -10.30
N VAL A 122 3.93 -30.86 -11.09
CA VAL A 122 4.12 -30.85 -12.55
C VAL A 122 4.68 -29.48 -12.94
N VAL A 123 5.73 -29.48 -13.76
CA VAL A 123 6.26 -28.25 -14.35
C VAL A 123 5.44 -27.95 -15.60
N ASP A 124 4.56 -26.93 -15.51
CA ASP A 124 3.73 -26.51 -16.65
C ASP A 124 4.58 -25.77 -17.69
N SER A 125 5.43 -24.86 -17.23
CA SER A 125 6.33 -24.10 -18.12
C SER A 125 7.51 -23.48 -17.38
N VAL A 126 8.55 -23.14 -18.13
CA VAL A 126 9.71 -22.37 -17.69
C VAL A 126 9.87 -21.19 -18.62
N VAL A 127 9.55 -19.99 -18.13
CA VAL A 127 9.68 -18.73 -18.88
C VAL A 127 11.07 -18.13 -18.62
N ARG A 128 11.69 -17.66 -19.68
CA ARG A 128 13.02 -17.04 -19.66
C ARG A 128 12.92 -15.64 -20.24
N PRO A 129 12.70 -14.61 -19.38
CA PRO A 129 12.67 -13.24 -19.84
C PRO A 129 13.98 -12.81 -20.51
N SER A 130 13.88 -11.84 -21.43
CA SER A 130 15.00 -11.42 -22.27
C SER A 130 16.16 -10.75 -21.51
N GLY A 131 15.94 -10.28 -20.29
CA GLY A 131 17.00 -9.73 -19.42
C GLY A 131 18.07 -10.74 -18.99
N GLY A 132 17.78 -12.04 -19.14
CA GLY A 132 18.78 -13.10 -18.98
C GLY A 132 19.07 -13.55 -17.54
N ASN A 133 18.65 -12.79 -16.53
CA ASN A 133 18.92 -13.03 -15.11
C ASN A 133 17.75 -13.68 -14.36
N TYR A 134 16.68 -14.00 -15.07
CA TYR A 134 15.46 -14.53 -14.46
C TYR A 134 15.04 -15.88 -15.02
N LEU A 135 14.40 -16.68 -14.15
CA LEU A 135 13.60 -17.84 -14.50
C LEU A 135 12.25 -17.72 -13.79
N LEU A 136 11.16 -17.88 -14.53
CA LEU A 136 9.83 -17.99 -13.97
C LEU A 136 9.35 -19.44 -14.18
N LEU A 137 9.24 -20.18 -13.09
CA LEU A 137 8.79 -21.56 -13.09
C LEU A 137 7.30 -21.58 -12.78
N TYR A 138 6.48 -22.11 -13.66
CA TYR A 138 5.07 -22.36 -13.41
C TYR A 138 4.89 -23.83 -13.05
N LEU A 139 4.50 -24.05 -11.80
CA LEU A 139 4.32 -25.39 -11.22
C LEU A 139 2.84 -25.62 -10.91
N ASN A 140 2.29 -26.73 -11.39
CA ASN A 140 1.01 -27.20 -10.88
C ASN A 140 1.26 -27.94 -9.56
N VAL A 141 0.62 -27.45 -8.48
CA VAL A 141 0.75 -27.98 -7.13
C VAL A 141 -0.53 -28.64 -6.60
N GLU A 142 -1.53 -28.87 -7.48
CA GLU A 142 -2.86 -29.39 -7.12
C GLU A 142 -2.80 -30.71 -6.33
N HIS A 143 -1.88 -31.60 -6.73
CA HIS A 143 -1.76 -32.93 -6.13
C HIS A 143 -0.53 -33.06 -5.21
N ALA A 144 0.15 -31.93 -4.94
CA ALA A 144 1.34 -31.93 -4.09
C ALA A 144 0.97 -31.90 -2.61
N ALA A 145 1.43 -32.93 -1.88
CA ALA A 145 1.38 -32.92 -0.41
C ALA A 145 2.45 -31.96 0.17
N PRO A 146 2.33 -31.56 1.46
CA PRO A 146 3.38 -30.79 2.13
C PRO A 146 4.73 -31.50 2.05
N GLN A 147 5.73 -30.78 1.56
CA GLN A 147 7.07 -31.33 1.33
C GLN A 147 8.10 -30.22 1.12
N THR A 148 9.38 -30.51 1.28
CA THR A 148 10.47 -29.72 0.69
C THR A 148 10.92 -30.42 -0.59
N PHE A 149 10.78 -29.73 -1.72
CA PHE A 149 11.27 -30.20 -3.01
C PHE A 149 12.49 -29.41 -3.45
N HIS A 150 13.13 -29.83 -4.52
CA HIS A 150 14.38 -29.24 -4.97
C HIS A 150 14.25 -28.74 -6.40
N ILE A 151 14.66 -27.48 -6.62
CA ILE A 151 14.83 -26.87 -7.95
C ILE A 151 16.32 -26.95 -8.28
N ALA A 152 16.70 -27.83 -9.20
CA ALA A 152 18.07 -27.97 -9.64
C ALA A 152 18.31 -27.13 -10.91
N LEU A 153 19.33 -26.27 -10.85
CA LEU A 153 19.79 -25.41 -11.94
C LEU A 153 21.15 -25.92 -12.41
N ALA A 154 21.28 -26.20 -13.71
CA ALA A 154 22.52 -26.70 -14.29
C ALA A 154 23.01 -25.80 -15.43
N GLN A 155 24.30 -25.47 -15.43
CA GLN A 155 24.97 -24.79 -16.56
C GLN A 155 26.27 -25.54 -16.87
N GLY A 156 26.23 -26.34 -17.95
CA GLY A 156 27.29 -27.28 -18.26
C GLY A 156 27.48 -28.34 -17.17
N LYS A 157 28.68 -28.39 -16.53
CA LYS A 157 28.96 -29.31 -15.42
C LYS A 157 28.67 -28.75 -14.04
N GLN A 158 28.34 -27.47 -13.96
CA GLN A 158 28.07 -26.78 -12.69
C GLN A 158 26.62 -26.91 -12.30
N ARG A 159 26.34 -27.12 -11.03
CA ARG A 159 24.99 -27.28 -10.49
C ARG A 159 24.77 -26.47 -9.23
N THR A 160 23.56 -25.93 -9.07
CA THR A 160 23.01 -25.37 -7.83
C THR A 160 21.67 -26.01 -7.58
N VAL A 161 21.38 -26.30 -6.32
CA VAL A 161 20.09 -26.84 -5.88
C VAL A 161 19.47 -25.87 -4.89
N VAL A 162 18.27 -25.44 -5.17
CA VAL A 162 17.46 -24.54 -4.33
C VAL A 162 16.39 -25.39 -3.65
N PRO A 163 16.39 -25.55 -2.34
CA PRO A 163 15.29 -26.17 -1.62
C PRO A 163 14.10 -25.22 -1.62
N TYR A 164 12.88 -25.76 -1.81
CA TYR A 164 11.65 -25.01 -1.78
C TYR A 164 10.58 -25.76 -0.99
N THR A 165 9.92 -25.10 -0.06
CA THR A 165 8.98 -25.75 0.86
C THR A 165 7.53 -25.44 0.50
N LEU A 166 6.73 -26.52 0.37
CA LEU A 166 5.28 -26.48 0.45
C LEU A 166 4.88 -26.85 1.88
N HIS A 167 4.33 -25.86 2.59
CA HIS A 167 3.82 -26.08 3.95
C HIS A 167 2.46 -26.76 3.94
N SER A 168 2.08 -27.35 5.07
CA SER A 168 0.70 -27.66 5.36
C SER A 168 -0.05 -26.36 5.62
N ARG A 169 -1.25 -26.24 5.07
CA ARG A 169 -2.11 -25.10 5.33
C ARG A 169 -2.66 -25.17 6.75
N GLU A 170 -2.52 -24.10 7.52
CA GLU A 170 -3.10 -23.99 8.85
C GLU A 170 -4.62 -23.79 8.74
N VAL A 171 -5.39 -24.57 9.51
CA VAL A 171 -6.83 -24.36 9.62
C VAL A 171 -7.07 -23.30 10.69
N VAL A 172 -7.17 -22.06 10.27
CA VAL A 172 -7.47 -20.91 11.15
C VAL A 172 -8.84 -20.35 10.81
N GLN A 173 -9.56 -19.91 11.84
CA GLN A 173 -10.77 -19.13 11.63
C GLN A 173 -10.33 -17.75 11.11
N ARG A 174 -10.59 -17.49 9.83
CA ARG A 174 -10.25 -16.19 9.23
C ARG A 174 -11.37 -15.20 9.54
N HIS A 175 -10.98 -14.06 10.04
CA HIS A 175 -11.84 -12.91 10.20
C HIS A 175 -11.55 -11.92 9.08
N THR A 176 -12.47 -11.01 8.82
CA THR A 176 -12.23 -9.88 7.94
C THR A 176 -12.79 -8.63 8.58
N PHE A 177 -12.27 -7.47 8.17
CA PHE A 177 -12.79 -6.21 8.67
C PHE A 177 -14.06 -5.78 7.89
N GLY A 178 -14.87 -4.93 8.52
CA GLY A 178 -16.11 -4.45 7.91
C GLY A 178 -16.78 -3.34 8.72
N PRO A 179 -18.05 -3.03 8.44
CA PRO A 179 -18.76 -1.90 9.03
C PRO A 179 -18.83 -1.89 10.58
N ALA A 180 -18.72 -3.05 11.22
CA ALA A 180 -18.69 -3.16 12.68
C ALA A 180 -17.36 -2.71 13.28
N ASP A 181 -16.31 -2.69 12.49
CA ASP A 181 -14.96 -2.34 12.95
C ASP A 181 -14.72 -0.83 12.97
N VAL A 182 -13.66 -0.47 13.68
CA VAL A 182 -13.01 0.83 13.64
C VAL A 182 -11.54 0.58 13.30
N VAL A 183 -11.12 1.07 12.14
CA VAL A 183 -9.75 0.94 11.65
C VAL A 183 -8.89 2.05 12.23
N TYR A 184 -7.76 1.71 12.80
CA TYR A 184 -6.76 2.66 13.26
C TYR A 184 -5.56 2.64 12.33
N LEU A 185 -5.44 3.68 11.51
CA LEU A 185 -4.29 3.90 10.62
C LEU A 185 -3.12 4.44 11.44
N LEU A 186 -2.00 3.74 11.41
CA LEU A 186 -0.77 4.22 12.02
C LEU A 186 0.42 4.13 11.05
N MET A 187 1.43 4.96 11.31
CA MET A 187 2.72 4.88 10.63
C MET A 187 3.73 4.21 11.55
N PRO A 188 4.26 3.01 11.20
CA PRO A 188 5.15 2.25 12.07
C PRO A 188 6.35 3.07 12.57
N ASP A 189 7.02 3.77 11.65
CA ASP A 189 8.18 4.63 11.94
C ASP A 189 7.88 5.75 12.95
N ARG A 190 6.60 6.15 13.10
CA ARG A 190 6.17 7.31 13.89
C ARG A 190 5.38 6.95 15.14
N PHE A 191 4.99 5.69 15.30
CA PHE A 191 4.11 5.30 16.38
C PHE A 191 4.87 5.06 17.69
N ALA A 192 5.84 4.15 17.71
CA ALA A 192 6.68 3.92 18.89
C ALA A 192 7.99 3.20 18.53
N ASN A 193 9.09 3.63 19.13
CA ASN A 193 10.40 3.00 19.05
C ASN A 193 10.68 2.21 20.33
N ALA A 194 10.63 0.88 20.25
CA ALA A 194 10.92 0.00 21.38
C ALA A 194 12.28 -0.70 21.27
N LEU A 195 12.87 -0.74 20.09
CA LEU A 195 14.14 -1.41 19.81
C LEU A 195 15.14 -0.45 19.11
N PRO A 196 15.74 0.53 19.80
CA PRO A 196 16.68 1.47 19.17
C PRO A 196 17.88 0.82 18.47
N GLY A 197 18.11 -0.48 18.71
CA GLY A 197 19.16 -1.25 18.05
C GLY A 197 18.92 -1.53 16.56
N ASN A 198 17.66 -1.46 16.09
CA ASN A 198 17.30 -1.65 14.68
C ASN A 198 17.09 -0.33 13.90
N ASP A 199 17.21 0.83 14.55
CA ASP A 199 17.09 2.14 13.89
C ASP A 199 18.06 2.29 12.72
N ARG A 200 19.21 1.64 12.81
CA ARG A 200 20.27 1.64 11.80
C ARG A 200 20.68 0.22 11.45
N VAL A 201 20.44 -0.16 10.21
CA VAL A 201 20.78 -1.48 9.67
C VAL A 201 21.91 -1.35 8.65
N PRO A 202 23.09 -1.98 8.90
CA PRO A 202 24.19 -1.95 7.96
C PRO A 202 23.77 -2.42 6.56
N GLY A 203 24.15 -1.66 5.54
CA GLY A 203 23.84 -1.98 4.14
C GLY A 203 22.59 -1.29 3.59
N LEU A 204 21.66 -0.83 4.41
CA LEU A 204 20.56 0.00 3.95
C LEU A 204 20.98 1.46 3.74
N ARG A 205 20.33 2.13 2.78
CA ARG A 205 20.74 3.47 2.30
C ARG A 205 20.28 4.60 3.19
N ASP A 206 18.99 4.57 3.59
CA ASP A 206 18.39 5.60 4.43
C ASP A 206 18.52 5.21 5.90
N GLN A 207 19.11 6.08 6.69
CA GLN A 207 19.36 5.87 8.11
C GLN A 207 18.53 6.82 8.97
N GLN A 208 18.32 6.48 10.23
CA GLN A 208 17.59 7.32 11.16
C GLN A 208 18.19 8.74 11.25
N ALA A 209 17.30 9.76 11.21
CA ALA A 209 17.61 11.17 11.45
C ALA A 209 16.40 11.84 12.12
N SER A 210 16.07 11.46 13.34
CA SER A 210 14.80 11.74 14.05
C SER A 210 14.42 13.22 14.21
N GLN A 211 15.31 14.15 13.96
CA GLN A 211 15.02 15.58 14.01
C GLN A 211 14.44 16.13 12.70
N GLU A 212 14.55 15.41 11.61
CA GLU A 212 14.10 15.83 10.30
C GLU A 212 12.69 15.26 10.02
N PRO A 213 11.67 16.09 9.76
CA PRO A 213 10.29 15.63 9.61
C PRO A 213 10.08 14.54 8.55
N ASP A 214 10.85 14.56 7.47
CA ASP A 214 10.75 13.61 6.36
C ASP A 214 11.81 12.49 6.41
N ALA A 215 12.59 12.39 7.50
CA ALA A 215 13.50 11.28 7.75
C ALA A 215 12.83 10.16 8.58
N ARG A 216 13.52 9.04 8.75
CA ARG A 216 13.09 7.97 9.66
C ARG A 216 13.29 8.39 11.11
N HIS A 217 12.33 8.01 11.97
CA HIS A 217 12.36 8.29 13.40
C HIS A 217 12.63 7.04 14.25
N GLY A 218 12.50 5.84 13.66
CA GLY A 218 12.90 4.59 14.31
C GLY A 218 11.77 3.84 15.02
N GLY A 219 10.51 4.20 14.81
CA GLY A 219 9.40 3.36 15.29
C GLY A 219 9.45 1.97 14.65
N ASP A 220 9.00 0.93 15.37
CA ASP A 220 9.18 -0.46 15.02
C ASP A 220 7.99 -1.38 15.39
N LEU A 221 8.03 -2.64 14.94
CA LEU A 221 7.00 -3.65 15.24
C LEU A 221 6.88 -3.95 16.74
N GLU A 222 7.95 -3.92 17.48
CA GLU A 222 7.91 -4.12 18.93
C GLU A 222 7.24 -2.95 19.63
N GLY A 223 7.45 -1.71 19.15
CA GLY A 223 6.73 -0.53 19.62
C GLY A 223 5.24 -0.60 19.33
N MET A 224 4.88 -1.01 18.12
CA MET A 224 3.48 -1.27 17.74
C MET A 224 2.86 -2.34 18.64
N ARG A 225 3.57 -3.45 18.90
CA ARG A 225 3.13 -4.56 19.75
C ARG A 225 2.85 -4.10 21.19
N ARG A 226 3.74 -3.29 21.77
CA ARG A 226 3.53 -2.70 23.10
C ARG A 226 2.37 -1.72 23.15
N GLY A 227 2.04 -1.09 22.02
CA GLY A 227 0.89 -0.19 21.88
C GLY A 227 -0.46 -0.90 21.77
N LEU A 228 -0.52 -2.23 21.60
CA LEU A 228 -1.78 -2.96 21.42
C LEU A 228 -2.72 -2.85 22.60
N ASP A 229 -2.23 -2.78 23.84
CA ASP A 229 -3.05 -2.61 25.03
C ASP A 229 -3.77 -1.24 25.02
N TYR A 230 -3.06 -0.18 24.62
CA TYR A 230 -3.63 1.15 24.44
C TYR A 230 -4.75 1.14 23.39
N LEU A 231 -4.50 0.52 22.23
CA LEU A 231 -5.49 0.45 21.14
C LEU A 231 -6.72 -0.38 21.54
N ALA A 232 -6.55 -1.47 22.26
CA ALA A 232 -7.64 -2.30 22.77
C ALA A 232 -8.48 -1.53 23.80
N ASP A 233 -7.85 -0.81 24.74
CA ASP A 233 -8.52 0.03 25.74
C ASP A 233 -9.25 1.21 25.10
N LEU A 234 -8.67 1.81 24.08
CA LEU A 234 -9.33 2.85 23.28
C LEU A 234 -10.62 2.34 22.60
N GLY A 235 -10.67 1.05 22.27
CA GLY A 235 -11.81 0.41 21.60
C GLY A 235 -11.61 0.18 20.09
N VAL A 236 -10.39 0.29 19.60
CA VAL A 236 -10.00 -0.05 18.23
C VAL A 236 -10.22 -1.55 17.98
N THR A 237 -10.71 -1.91 16.80
CA THR A 237 -10.97 -3.32 16.42
C THR A 237 -10.20 -3.76 15.19
N ALA A 238 -9.54 -2.85 14.49
CA ALA A 238 -8.65 -3.16 13.37
C ALA A 238 -7.51 -2.14 13.30
N VAL A 239 -6.32 -2.61 12.96
CA VAL A 239 -5.11 -1.78 12.75
C VAL A 239 -4.69 -1.86 11.29
N TRP A 240 -4.39 -0.71 10.71
CA TRP A 240 -3.78 -0.57 9.39
C TRP A 240 -2.46 0.18 9.52
N PRO A 241 -1.30 -0.51 9.59
CA PRO A 241 0.00 0.13 9.45
C PRO A 241 0.26 0.50 7.99
N THR A 242 0.90 1.67 7.74
CA THR A 242 1.48 1.95 6.41
C THR A 242 2.50 0.88 6.04
N PRO A 243 2.95 0.75 4.76
CA PRO A 243 3.70 -0.43 4.32
C PRO A 243 4.92 -0.75 5.19
N LEU A 244 4.99 -2.00 5.63
CA LEU A 244 6.06 -2.54 6.48
C LEU A 244 7.18 -3.21 5.69
N LEU A 245 7.00 -3.41 4.38
CA LEU A 245 7.93 -4.14 3.52
C LEU A 245 9.21 -3.35 3.28
N VAL A 246 10.29 -4.06 2.94
CA VAL A 246 11.62 -3.44 2.72
C VAL A 246 11.51 -2.27 1.75
N ASN A 247 11.98 -1.11 2.20
CA ASN A 247 12.03 0.12 1.42
C ASN A 247 13.46 0.69 1.46
N ASP A 248 14.39 0.05 0.72
CA ASP A 248 15.79 0.45 0.68
C ASP A 248 16.03 1.51 -0.42
N MET A 249 15.42 2.68 -0.26
CA MET A 249 15.64 3.86 -1.08
C MET A 249 16.64 4.81 -0.40
N PRO A 250 17.22 5.79 -1.14
CA PRO A 250 18.22 6.70 -0.57
C PRO A 250 17.69 7.68 0.48
N ALA A 251 16.39 7.97 0.50
CA ALA A 251 15.76 8.94 1.40
C ALA A 251 14.27 8.69 1.55
N THR A 252 13.65 9.30 2.56
CA THR A 252 12.20 9.34 2.83
C THR A 252 11.55 7.96 3.00
N THR A 253 12.33 6.93 3.34
CA THR A 253 11.85 5.54 3.38
C THR A 253 10.87 5.25 4.52
N TYR A 254 10.70 6.19 5.45
CA TYR A 254 9.80 6.08 6.59
C TYR A 254 8.34 5.85 6.20
N HIS A 255 7.92 6.30 5.01
CA HIS A 255 6.54 6.15 4.56
C HIS A 255 6.22 4.74 4.05
N GLY A 256 7.21 3.95 3.58
CA GLY A 256 7.04 2.55 3.16
C GLY A 256 6.63 2.32 1.71
N TYR A 257 6.15 3.34 0.96
CA TYR A 257 5.50 3.14 -0.34
C TYR A 257 6.43 2.86 -1.53
N ALA A 258 7.75 3.04 -1.40
CA ALA A 258 8.73 2.70 -2.44
C ALA A 258 9.37 1.32 -2.18
N ILE A 259 8.56 0.25 -2.25
CA ILE A 259 8.93 -1.12 -1.85
C ILE A 259 10.07 -1.66 -2.73
N THR A 260 11.10 -2.20 -2.09
CA THR A 260 12.24 -2.82 -2.79
C THR A 260 12.29 -4.35 -2.64
N ASP A 261 11.58 -4.94 -1.68
CA ASP A 261 11.30 -6.37 -1.59
C ASP A 261 9.87 -6.60 -1.09
N TYR A 262 9.11 -7.44 -1.81
CA TYR A 262 7.69 -7.69 -1.53
C TYR A 262 7.44 -8.85 -0.56
N TYR A 263 8.46 -9.61 -0.18
CA TYR A 263 8.34 -10.80 0.66
C TYR A 263 9.08 -10.69 2.00
N GLU A 264 9.68 -9.52 2.26
CA GLU A 264 10.41 -9.28 3.50
C GLU A 264 9.93 -8.00 4.20
N ILE A 265 9.78 -8.08 5.51
CA ILE A 265 9.59 -6.93 6.39
C ILE A 265 10.89 -6.14 6.45
N ASP A 266 10.80 -4.81 6.41
CA ASP A 266 11.96 -3.93 6.52
C ASP A 266 12.66 -4.20 7.88
N PRO A 267 13.96 -4.55 7.87
CA PRO A 267 14.67 -4.94 9.09
C PRO A 267 14.78 -3.80 10.11
N ARG A 268 14.51 -2.55 9.71
CA ARG A 268 14.38 -1.41 10.63
C ARG A 268 13.05 -1.43 11.38
N TYR A 269 12.07 -2.22 10.96
CA TYR A 269 10.85 -2.51 11.70
C TYR A 269 10.93 -3.83 12.46
N GLY A 270 11.67 -4.81 11.96
CA GLY A 270 11.78 -6.16 12.50
C GLY A 270 11.92 -7.21 11.42
N SER A 271 11.39 -8.40 11.65
CA SER A 271 11.42 -9.53 10.73
C SER A 271 10.00 -9.99 10.35
N ASN A 272 9.90 -10.87 9.34
CA ASN A 272 8.64 -11.55 9.01
C ASN A 272 8.05 -12.29 10.22
N ALA A 273 8.89 -12.91 11.04
CA ALA A 273 8.47 -13.59 12.25
C ALA A 273 7.92 -12.62 13.32
N ASP A 274 8.50 -11.43 13.45
CA ASP A 274 8.01 -10.39 14.35
C ASP A 274 6.66 -9.85 13.88
N TYR A 275 6.46 -9.70 12.57
CA TYR A 275 5.16 -9.31 12.03
C TYR A 275 4.09 -10.38 12.28
N ARG A 276 4.39 -11.65 12.03
CA ARG A 276 3.46 -12.76 12.36
C ARG A 276 3.10 -12.77 13.84
N ARG A 277 4.08 -12.53 14.73
CA ARG A 277 3.85 -12.41 16.17
C ARG A 277 2.97 -11.22 16.51
N PHE A 278 3.21 -10.06 15.92
CA PHE A 278 2.37 -8.87 16.10
C PHE A 278 0.91 -9.15 15.72
N VAL A 279 0.66 -9.78 14.57
CA VAL A 279 -0.69 -10.14 14.12
C VAL A 279 -1.36 -11.10 15.12
N ALA A 280 -0.65 -12.12 15.58
CA ALA A 280 -1.18 -13.08 16.56
C ALA A 280 -1.57 -12.40 17.89
N GLU A 281 -0.71 -11.54 18.44
CA GLU A 281 -1.00 -10.79 19.67
C GLU A 281 -2.10 -9.73 19.49
N ALA A 282 -2.26 -9.15 18.29
CA ALA A 282 -3.39 -8.30 17.96
C ALA A 282 -4.71 -9.10 18.00
N HIS A 283 -4.73 -10.31 17.42
CA HIS A 283 -5.86 -11.21 17.45
C HIS A 283 -6.25 -11.61 18.88
N ASP A 284 -5.29 -11.88 19.75
CA ASP A 284 -5.53 -12.19 21.17
C ASP A 284 -6.27 -11.06 21.91
N LYS A 285 -6.14 -9.82 21.40
CA LYS A 285 -6.83 -8.63 21.92
C LYS A 285 -8.12 -8.28 21.15
N GLY A 286 -8.50 -9.12 20.17
CA GLY A 286 -9.66 -8.89 19.30
C GLY A 286 -9.45 -7.75 18.30
N ILE A 287 -8.20 -7.47 17.93
CA ILE A 287 -7.82 -6.47 16.94
C ILE A 287 -7.40 -7.17 15.65
N LYS A 288 -8.06 -6.86 14.55
CA LYS A 288 -7.72 -7.32 13.21
C LYS A 288 -6.54 -6.54 12.65
N VAL A 289 -5.83 -7.11 11.69
CA VAL A 289 -4.69 -6.44 11.04
C VAL A 289 -4.90 -6.36 9.53
N LEU A 290 -4.83 -5.16 8.99
CA LEU A 290 -4.84 -4.89 7.55
C LEU A 290 -3.42 -4.66 7.09
N GLN A 291 -3.04 -5.25 5.96
CA GLN A 291 -1.76 -4.95 5.31
C GLN A 291 -1.93 -3.94 4.19
N ASP A 292 -1.08 -2.92 4.19
CA ASP A 292 -0.99 -1.96 3.09
C ASP A 292 -0.16 -2.55 1.95
N MET A 293 -0.76 -2.68 0.76
CA MET A 293 -0.12 -3.24 -0.43
C MET A 293 -0.02 -2.19 -1.53
N VAL A 294 1.11 -2.19 -2.24
CA VAL A 294 1.42 -1.23 -3.29
C VAL A 294 1.67 -1.99 -4.59
N PHE A 295 0.67 -2.03 -5.49
CA PHE A 295 0.74 -2.78 -6.75
C PHE A 295 0.85 -1.91 -7.98
N ASN A 296 0.64 -0.61 -7.84
CA ASN A 296 0.82 0.33 -8.93
C ASN A 296 2.31 0.50 -9.28
N HIS A 297 3.18 0.60 -8.29
CA HIS A 297 4.59 0.89 -8.46
C HIS A 297 5.46 0.18 -7.44
N CYS A 298 6.78 0.23 -7.62
CA CYS A 298 7.76 -0.17 -6.61
C CYS A 298 8.84 0.93 -6.46
N GLY A 299 9.79 0.74 -5.55
CA GLY A 299 10.97 1.59 -5.49
C GLY A 299 11.95 1.31 -6.65
N SER A 300 12.62 2.31 -7.18
CA SER A 300 13.57 2.14 -8.30
C SER A 300 14.81 1.30 -7.94
N TYR A 301 15.03 1.02 -6.66
CA TYR A 301 16.04 0.08 -6.18
C TYR A 301 15.51 -1.35 -5.98
N ASN A 302 14.24 -1.60 -6.28
CA ASN A 302 13.72 -2.96 -6.34
C ASN A 302 14.45 -3.75 -7.44
N PHE A 303 14.89 -4.98 -7.14
CA PHE A 303 15.62 -5.79 -8.11
C PHE A 303 14.80 -6.07 -9.39
N LEU A 304 13.47 -6.12 -9.29
CA LEU A 304 12.57 -6.26 -10.44
C LEU A 304 12.67 -5.07 -11.42
N PHE A 305 13.06 -3.88 -10.95
CA PHE A 305 13.30 -2.72 -11.81
C PHE A 305 14.77 -2.52 -12.12
N ALA A 306 15.64 -2.59 -11.12
CA ALA A 306 17.08 -2.33 -11.26
C ALA A 306 17.78 -3.32 -12.22
N ASP A 307 17.35 -4.57 -12.21
CA ASP A 307 17.80 -5.65 -13.10
C ASP A 307 16.58 -6.37 -13.71
N ARG A 308 15.70 -5.61 -14.37
CA ARG A 308 14.38 -6.05 -14.78
C ARG A 308 14.37 -7.30 -15.67
N PRO A 309 13.32 -8.15 -15.57
CA PRO A 309 13.18 -9.33 -16.41
C PRO A 309 13.17 -8.99 -17.90
N ASP A 310 12.36 -8.00 -18.30
CA ASP A 310 12.33 -7.38 -19.62
C ASP A 310 11.59 -6.03 -19.56
N ASP A 311 11.54 -5.31 -20.70
CA ASP A 311 10.94 -3.98 -20.78
C ASP A 311 9.39 -3.97 -20.70
N THR A 312 8.72 -5.14 -20.66
CA THR A 312 7.26 -5.25 -20.55
C THR A 312 6.75 -5.30 -19.11
N TRP A 313 7.65 -5.40 -18.12
CA TRP A 313 7.30 -5.46 -16.71
C TRP A 313 6.84 -4.11 -16.14
N PHE A 314 7.28 -3.03 -16.76
CA PHE A 314 6.95 -1.66 -16.33
C PHE A 314 6.32 -0.89 -17.48
N ASN A 315 5.39 0.00 -17.15
CA ASN A 315 4.73 0.85 -18.13
C ASN A 315 5.71 1.82 -18.81
N ASN A 316 5.35 2.32 -19.99
CA ASN A 316 6.19 3.19 -20.83
C ASN A 316 7.56 2.57 -21.17
N HIS A 317 7.61 1.24 -21.33
CA HIS A 317 8.86 0.49 -21.61
C HIS A 317 9.99 0.85 -20.62
N SER A 318 9.64 1.02 -19.35
CA SER A 318 10.56 1.39 -18.26
C SER A 318 11.21 2.77 -18.42
N VAL A 319 10.57 3.68 -19.16
CA VAL A 319 10.98 5.09 -19.30
C VAL A 319 10.04 5.97 -18.47
N TYR A 320 10.61 6.84 -17.66
CA TYR A 320 9.83 7.74 -16.83
C TYR A 320 8.97 8.70 -17.67
N GLU A 321 7.66 8.62 -17.42
CA GLU A 321 6.67 9.58 -17.86
C GLU A 321 5.72 9.82 -16.68
N GLN A 322 5.68 11.02 -16.15
CA GLN A 322 4.89 11.35 -14.96
C GLN A 322 3.39 11.29 -15.23
N THR A 323 2.62 10.68 -14.32
CA THR A 323 1.16 10.78 -14.33
C THR A 323 0.73 12.22 -14.08
N ARG A 324 -0.37 12.63 -14.72
CA ARG A 324 -0.99 13.95 -14.48
C ARG A 324 -1.96 13.93 -13.30
N TYR A 325 -2.09 12.81 -12.62
CA TYR A 325 -3.00 12.61 -11.47
C TYR A 325 -4.48 12.92 -11.78
N LYS A 326 -4.92 12.76 -13.03
CA LYS A 326 -6.28 13.10 -13.48
C LYS A 326 -7.18 11.87 -13.54
N LEU A 327 -7.50 11.28 -12.38
CA LEU A 327 -8.32 10.08 -12.26
C LEU A 327 -9.76 10.24 -12.80
N ALA A 328 -10.26 11.47 -12.89
CA ALA A 328 -11.58 11.71 -13.50
C ALA A 328 -11.66 11.16 -14.93
N ALA A 329 -10.54 11.18 -15.69
CA ALA A 329 -10.48 10.62 -17.04
C ALA A 329 -10.84 9.13 -17.13
N LEU A 330 -10.73 8.38 -16.02
CA LEU A 330 -11.05 6.94 -15.97
C LEU A 330 -12.55 6.64 -15.84
N THR A 331 -13.33 7.65 -15.49
CA THR A 331 -14.79 7.53 -15.27
C THR A 331 -15.60 8.51 -16.12
N ASP A 332 -14.96 9.49 -16.76
CA ASP A 332 -15.58 10.49 -17.60
C ASP A 332 -15.90 9.91 -19.00
N PRO A 333 -17.19 9.88 -19.43
CA PRO A 333 -17.56 9.38 -20.74
C PRO A 333 -17.08 10.27 -21.90
N HIS A 334 -16.60 11.47 -21.62
CA HIS A 334 -16.11 12.43 -22.61
C HIS A 334 -14.57 12.51 -22.64
N ALA A 335 -13.87 11.78 -21.77
CA ALA A 335 -12.43 11.81 -21.70
C ALA A 335 -11.77 11.27 -22.98
N VAL A 336 -10.68 11.90 -23.40
CA VAL A 336 -9.86 11.34 -24.47
C VAL A 336 -9.02 10.18 -23.94
N GLN A 337 -8.85 9.15 -24.76
CA GLN A 337 -8.14 7.93 -24.36
C GLN A 337 -6.70 8.22 -23.87
N ALA A 338 -6.02 9.21 -24.44
CA ALA A 338 -4.67 9.59 -24.03
C ALA A 338 -4.58 10.04 -22.56
N ASP A 339 -5.60 10.75 -22.04
CA ASP A 339 -5.61 11.18 -20.64
C ASP A 339 -5.89 10.00 -19.68
N ALA A 340 -6.79 9.10 -20.07
CA ALA A 340 -7.03 7.87 -19.33
C ALA A 340 -5.77 6.99 -19.30
N HIS A 341 -5.08 6.86 -20.43
CA HIS A 341 -3.84 6.09 -20.55
C HIS A 341 -2.70 6.68 -19.68
N ASN A 342 -2.51 8.00 -19.72
CA ASN A 342 -1.53 8.65 -18.86
C ASN A 342 -1.87 8.48 -17.35
N ALA A 343 -3.14 8.40 -16.98
CA ALA A 343 -3.54 8.17 -15.61
C ALA A 343 -3.16 6.77 -15.10
N THR A 344 -3.19 5.73 -15.97
CA THR A 344 -2.90 4.34 -15.60
C THR A 344 -1.46 3.91 -15.89
N ASP A 345 -0.76 4.57 -16.81
CA ASP A 345 0.57 4.15 -17.25
C ASP A 345 1.67 5.16 -16.84
N GLY A 346 1.26 6.34 -16.37
CA GLY A 346 2.21 7.35 -15.87
C GLY A 346 2.70 7.03 -14.46
N TRP A 347 3.98 7.25 -14.23
CA TRP A 347 4.61 7.03 -12.93
C TRP A 347 4.30 8.17 -11.96
N PHE A 348 4.19 7.88 -10.68
CA PHE A 348 4.01 8.90 -9.63
C PHE A 348 5.19 9.87 -9.58
N VAL A 349 6.39 9.34 -9.45
CA VAL A 349 7.66 10.05 -9.47
C VAL A 349 8.73 9.16 -10.09
N GLU A 350 9.86 9.75 -10.51
CA GLU A 350 10.95 9.02 -11.17
C GLU A 350 11.50 7.84 -10.34
N CYS A 351 11.49 7.95 -9.01
CA CYS A 351 11.98 6.90 -8.13
C CYS A 351 10.94 5.81 -7.80
N MET A 352 9.73 5.91 -8.35
CA MET A 352 8.64 4.91 -8.21
C MET A 352 8.18 4.41 -9.59
N PRO A 353 8.94 3.49 -10.22
CA PRO A 353 8.57 2.91 -11.51
C PRO A 353 7.25 2.18 -11.44
N ASP A 354 6.40 2.42 -12.45
CA ASP A 354 5.04 1.94 -12.55
C ASP A 354 5.00 0.53 -13.17
N PHE A 355 4.38 -0.41 -12.46
CA PHE A 355 4.24 -1.79 -12.96
C PHE A 355 3.23 -1.87 -14.10
N ASN A 356 3.51 -2.71 -15.06
CA ASN A 356 2.54 -3.08 -16.09
C ASN A 356 1.68 -4.26 -15.63
N GLN A 357 0.56 -4.00 -14.96
CA GLN A 357 -0.35 -5.03 -14.45
C GLN A 357 -1.05 -5.83 -15.58
N ARG A 358 -0.98 -5.36 -16.84
CA ARG A 358 -1.44 -6.13 -18.01
C ARG A 358 -0.50 -7.27 -18.39
N ASN A 359 0.77 -7.22 -17.93
CA ASN A 359 1.69 -8.33 -18.05
C ASN A 359 1.27 -9.46 -17.10
N PRO A 360 0.93 -10.66 -17.60
CA PRO A 360 0.43 -11.76 -16.77
C PRO A 360 1.43 -12.23 -15.72
N HIS A 361 2.74 -12.13 -15.99
CA HIS A 361 3.78 -12.53 -15.06
C HIS A 361 3.87 -11.58 -13.86
N VAL A 362 3.74 -10.28 -14.12
CA VAL A 362 3.67 -9.24 -13.07
C VAL A 362 2.44 -9.46 -12.21
N MET A 363 1.28 -9.65 -12.84
CA MET A 363 0.04 -9.78 -12.09
C MET A 363 -0.04 -11.07 -11.28
N THR A 364 0.53 -12.17 -11.78
CA THR A 364 0.67 -13.42 -11.03
C THR A 364 1.57 -13.21 -9.81
N TYR A 365 2.71 -12.55 -9.97
CA TYR A 365 3.64 -12.23 -8.88
C TYR A 365 2.94 -11.43 -7.76
N LEU A 366 2.22 -10.36 -8.11
CA LEU A 366 1.51 -9.50 -7.15
C LEU A 366 0.32 -10.22 -6.48
N THR A 367 -0.41 -11.05 -7.25
CA THR A 367 -1.51 -11.85 -6.70
C THR A 367 -1.00 -12.87 -5.69
N GLN A 368 0.07 -13.58 -6.03
CA GLN A 368 0.70 -14.54 -5.11
C GLN A 368 1.28 -13.86 -3.87
N ASN A 369 1.77 -12.64 -3.99
CA ASN A 369 2.23 -11.86 -2.85
C ASN A 369 1.10 -11.62 -1.83
N SER A 370 -0.10 -11.25 -2.28
CA SER A 370 -1.26 -11.10 -1.39
C SER A 370 -1.61 -12.40 -0.69
N ILE A 371 -1.74 -13.49 -1.45
CA ILE A 371 -2.08 -14.82 -0.93
C ILE A 371 -1.00 -15.28 0.08
N TRP A 372 0.27 -15.03 -0.23
CA TRP A 372 1.39 -15.40 0.64
C TRP A 372 1.31 -14.69 2.00
N TRP A 373 1.06 -13.38 2.03
CA TRP A 373 0.96 -12.63 3.28
C TRP A 373 -0.28 -13.05 4.09
N ILE A 374 -1.41 -13.33 3.42
CA ILE A 374 -2.62 -13.85 4.10
C ILE A 374 -2.35 -15.20 4.77
N GLU A 375 -1.64 -16.12 4.10
CA GLU A 375 -1.29 -17.41 4.67
C GLU A 375 -0.18 -17.32 5.71
N TYR A 376 0.85 -16.53 5.45
CA TYR A 376 2.03 -16.44 6.31
C TYR A 376 1.74 -15.71 7.63
N ALA A 377 1.10 -14.55 7.55
CA ALA A 377 0.89 -13.68 8.71
C ALA A 377 -0.54 -13.72 9.28
N HIS A 378 -1.49 -14.35 8.57
CA HIS A 378 -2.91 -14.41 8.93
C HIS A 378 -3.59 -13.03 9.03
N ILE A 379 -3.23 -12.12 8.13
CA ILE A 379 -3.86 -10.80 8.06
C ILE A 379 -5.35 -10.89 7.73
N ASP A 380 -6.15 -9.90 8.18
CA ASP A 380 -7.61 -9.89 8.11
C ASP A 380 -8.17 -9.00 7.01
N GLY A 381 -7.32 -8.27 6.33
CA GLY A 381 -7.69 -7.39 5.23
C GLY A 381 -6.51 -6.79 4.51
N ILE A 382 -6.79 -6.19 3.37
CA ILE A 382 -5.81 -5.46 2.57
C ILE A 382 -6.32 -4.04 2.36
N ARG A 383 -5.45 -3.04 2.55
CA ARG A 383 -5.59 -1.73 1.94
C ARG A 383 -4.71 -1.72 0.69
N GLN A 384 -5.31 -1.47 -0.45
CA GLN A 384 -4.58 -1.36 -1.71
C GLN A 384 -4.33 0.10 -2.06
N ASP A 385 -3.07 0.46 -2.05
CA ASP A 385 -2.58 1.78 -2.42
C ASP A 385 -2.94 2.15 -3.86
N THR A 386 -3.26 3.41 -4.09
CA THR A 386 -3.43 4.03 -5.42
C THR A 386 -4.27 3.18 -6.40
N TYR A 387 -5.33 2.52 -5.93
CA TYR A 387 -6.09 1.52 -6.68
C TYR A 387 -6.50 1.93 -8.10
N PRO A 388 -7.01 3.16 -8.36
CA PRO A 388 -7.44 3.54 -9.70
C PRO A 388 -6.32 3.79 -10.71
N TYR A 389 -5.07 3.93 -10.25
CA TYR A 389 -3.94 4.14 -11.14
C TYR A 389 -3.44 2.86 -11.82
N ALA A 390 -3.73 1.70 -11.25
CA ALA A 390 -3.43 0.40 -11.84
C ALA A 390 -4.46 -0.01 -12.90
N ASP A 391 -4.12 -0.97 -13.77
CA ASP A 391 -5.05 -1.49 -14.78
C ASP A 391 -6.29 -2.10 -14.13
N ARG A 392 -7.47 -1.51 -14.44
CA ARG A 392 -8.74 -1.86 -13.82
C ARG A 392 -9.10 -3.34 -13.92
N GLN A 393 -8.89 -3.95 -15.10
CA GLN A 393 -9.27 -5.34 -15.32
C GLN A 393 -8.29 -6.30 -14.62
N ALA A 394 -7.01 -5.96 -14.60
CA ALA A 394 -6.00 -6.74 -13.88
C ALA A 394 -6.29 -6.72 -12.37
N MET A 395 -6.61 -5.55 -11.82
CA MET A 395 -6.97 -5.41 -10.41
C MET A 395 -8.30 -6.11 -10.07
N ALA A 396 -9.27 -6.10 -10.97
CA ALA A 396 -10.51 -6.87 -10.79
C ALA A 396 -10.23 -8.38 -10.72
N ARG A 397 -9.37 -8.92 -11.60
CA ARG A 397 -8.94 -10.33 -11.54
C ARG A 397 -8.18 -10.65 -10.25
N TRP A 398 -7.36 -9.73 -9.76
CA TRP A 398 -6.70 -9.87 -8.46
C TRP A 398 -7.71 -9.98 -7.31
N CYS A 399 -8.68 -9.08 -7.22
CA CYS A 399 -9.75 -9.15 -6.22
C CYS A 399 -10.49 -10.50 -6.29
N GLN A 400 -10.83 -10.95 -7.50
CA GLN A 400 -11.49 -12.24 -7.72
C GLN A 400 -10.61 -13.42 -7.25
N ALA A 401 -9.31 -13.40 -7.55
CA ALA A 401 -8.39 -14.47 -7.15
C ALA A 401 -8.24 -14.55 -5.62
N VAL A 402 -8.11 -13.42 -4.95
CA VAL A 402 -8.05 -13.37 -3.47
C VAL A 402 -9.36 -13.87 -2.86
N GLN A 403 -10.51 -13.44 -3.39
CA GLN A 403 -11.81 -13.87 -2.85
C GLN A 403 -12.17 -15.32 -3.19
N ALA A 404 -11.65 -15.87 -4.30
CA ALA A 404 -11.77 -17.28 -4.61
C ALA A 404 -11.00 -18.16 -3.62
N GLU A 405 -9.83 -17.69 -3.17
CA GLU A 405 -9.04 -18.37 -2.14
C GLU A 405 -9.61 -18.15 -0.74
N TYR A 406 -10.13 -16.94 -0.45
CA TYR A 406 -10.66 -16.54 0.87
C TYR A 406 -12.03 -15.87 0.69
N PRO A 407 -13.13 -16.66 0.62
CA PRO A 407 -14.47 -16.09 0.46
C PRO A 407 -14.82 -15.08 1.54
N GLY A 408 -15.24 -13.88 1.11
CA GLY A 408 -15.60 -12.79 2.02
C GLY A 408 -14.44 -11.94 2.53
N PHE A 409 -13.19 -12.24 2.15
CA PHE A 409 -12.04 -11.43 2.53
C PHE A 409 -12.17 -10.00 1.99
N ASN A 410 -12.09 -9.00 2.86
CA ASN A 410 -12.31 -7.61 2.48
C ASN A 410 -11.02 -6.91 2.05
N ILE A 411 -11.15 -6.14 0.99
CA ILE A 411 -10.09 -5.31 0.41
C ILE A 411 -10.65 -3.90 0.31
N VAL A 412 -9.95 -2.92 0.86
CA VAL A 412 -10.23 -1.51 0.63
C VAL A 412 -9.22 -0.92 -0.34
N GLY A 413 -9.69 -0.28 -1.39
CA GLY A 413 -8.84 0.45 -2.34
C GLY A 413 -8.82 1.93 -2.04
N GLU A 414 -7.64 2.52 -2.11
CA GLU A 414 -7.54 3.96 -2.10
C GLU A 414 -8.08 4.53 -3.41
N THR A 415 -9.25 5.15 -3.32
CA THR A 415 -9.97 5.76 -4.46
C THR A 415 -10.04 7.27 -4.27
N TRP A 416 -8.90 7.94 -4.34
CA TRP A 416 -8.81 9.38 -4.09
C TRP A 416 -9.42 10.19 -5.24
N ILE A 417 -10.72 10.25 -5.28
CA ILE A 417 -11.52 10.98 -6.26
C ILE A 417 -12.56 11.82 -5.51
N ASN A 418 -12.70 13.10 -5.86
CA ASN A 418 -13.56 14.05 -5.15
C ASN A 418 -15.03 14.03 -5.64
N SER A 419 -15.52 12.89 -6.12
CA SER A 419 -16.90 12.70 -6.59
C SER A 419 -17.41 11.34 -6.15
N ASN A 420 -18.53 11.31 -5.42
CA ASN A 420 -19.17 10.07 -5.00
C ASN A 420 -19.59 9.19 -6.18
N VAL A 421 -20.07 9.79 -7.27
CA VAL A 421 -20.40 9.07 -8.52
C VAL A 421 -19.14 8.38 -9.08
N ALA A 422 -18.02 9.09 -9.17
CA ALA A 422 -16.80 8.51 -9.71
C ALA A 422 -16.16 7.48 -8.76
N VAL A 423 -16.24 7.68 -7.44
CA VAL A 423 -15.80 6.68 -6.44
C VAL A 423 -16.65 5.42 -6.51
N SER A 424 -17.99 5.56 -6.62
CA SER A 424 -18.90 4.41 -6.67
C SER A 424 -18.63 3.48 -7.85
N MET A 425 -18.13 4.01 -8.96
CA MET A 425 -17.78 3.21 -10.15
C MET A 425 -16.61 2.23 -9.90
N TRP A 426 -15.89 2.37 -8.79
CA TRP A 426 -14.83 1.43 -8.39
C TRP A 426 -15.29 0.37 -7.41
N GLN A 427 -16.46 0.53 -6.79
CA GLN A 427 -17.02 -0.47 -5.90
C GLN A 427 -17.50 -1.69 -6.70
N LYS A 428 -17.31 -2.88 -6.12
CA LYS A 428 -17.87 -4.13 -6.65
C LYS A 428 -19.38 -3.98 -6.87
N ASP A 429 -19.83 -4.47 -8.03
CA ASP A 429 -21.24 -4.49 -8.44
C ASP A 429 -21.88 -3.09 -8.52
N SER A 430 -21.06 -2.06 -8.77
CA SER A 430 -21.56 -0.69 -8.96
C SER A 430 -22.68 -0.62 -10.01
N PRO A 431 -23.83 0.02 -9.69
CA PRO A 431 -24.93 0.16 -10.64
C PRO A 431 -24.61 1.09 -11.82
N LEU A 432 -23.48 1.82 -11.75
CA LEU A 432 -23.11 2.84 -12.73
C LEU A 432 -22.13 2.33 -13.80
N VAL A 433 -21.71 1.08 -13.72
CA VAL A 433 -20.79 0.49 -14.71
C VAL A 433 -21.31 -0.83 -15.26
N PRO A 434 -21.06 -1.15 -16.55
CA PRO A 434 -21.37 -2.46 -17.11
C PRO A 434 -20.60 -3.58 -16.40
N ALA A 435 -21.17 -4.80 -16.41
CA ALA A 435 -20.58 -5.95 -15.69
C ALA A 435 -19.17 -6.31 -16.15
N ASP A 436 -18.83 -6.13 -17.41
CA ASP A 436 -17.49 -6.35 -17.98
C ASP A 436 -16.46 -5.29 -17.53
N ARG A 437 -16.90 -4.19 -16.92
CA ARG A 437 -16.08 -3.14 -16.34
C ARG A 437 -16.13 -3.10 -14.81
N ASN A 438 -16.74 -4.11 -14.17
CA ASN A 438 -16.81 -4.24 -12.72
C ASN A 438 -15.38 -4.31 -12.12
N ALA A 439 -15.07 -3.40 -11.21
CA ALA A 439 -13.76 -3.35 -10.57
C ALA A 439 -13.55 -4.43 -9.52
N MET A 440 -14.62 -5.13 -9.10
CA MET A 440 -14.62 -6.21 -8.10
C MET A 440 -14.04 -5.80 -6.73
N LEU A 441 -13.84 -4.51 -6.47
CA LEU A 441 -13.28 -3.99 -5.22
C LEU A 441 -14.38 -3.94 -4.14
N PRO A 442 -14.29 -4.68 -3.05
CA PRO A 442 -15.35 -4.73 -2.05
C PRO A 442 -15.60 -3.38 -1.36
N THR A 443 -14.54 -2.71 -0.93
CA THR A 443 -14.62 -1.46 -0.17
C THR A 443 -13.82 -0.35 -0.86
N VAL A 444 -14.38 0.86 -0.92
CA VAL A 444 -13.74 2.07 -1.46
C VAL A 444 -13.58 3.12 -0.37
N MET A 445 -12.57 3.99 -0.47
CA MET A 445 -12.37 5.09 0.49
C MET A 445 -13.24 6.29 0.12
N ASP A 446 -13.95 6.83 1.11
CA ASP A 446 -14.90 7.94 0.95
C ASP A 446 -14.21 9.31 1.07
N PHE A 447 -13.32 9.62 0.12
CA PHE A 447 -12.67 10.93 0.04
C PHE A 447 -13.65 12.10 -0.12
N PRO A 448 -14.78 11.96 -0.84
CA PRO A 448 -15.77 13.03 -0.91
C PRO A 448 -16.34 13.40 0.45
N LEU A 449 -16.66 12.41 1.30
CA LEU A 449 -17.15 12.67 2.66
C LEU A 449 -16.07 13.33 3.53
N ASN A 450 -14.80 12.88 3.43
CA ASN A 450 -13.68 13.50 4.13
C ASN A 450 -13.59 15.00 3.82
N GLY A 451 -13.52 15.38 2.54
CA GLY A 451 -13.45 16.78 2.13
C GLY A 451 -14.68 17.59 2.56
N LEU A 452 -15.85 16.95 2.54
CA LEU A 452 -17.09 17.57 2.97
C LEU A 452 -17.12 17.84 4.48
N LEU A 453 -16.75 16.85 5.32
CA LEU A 453 -16.71 17.03 6.79
C LEU A 453 -15.71 18.11 7.19
N CYS A 454 -14.55 18.17 6.52
CA CYS A 454 -13.55 19.19 6.77
C CYS A 454 -14.05 20.62 6.54
N SER A 455 -14.96 20.83 5.57
CA SER A 455 -15.48 22.15 5.21
C SER A 455 -16.84 22.48 5.85
N ALA A 456 -17.78 21.54 5.84
CA ALA A 456 -19.15 21.78 6.32
C ALA A 456 -19.22 22.09 7.83
N LEU A 457 -18.33 21.49 8.63
CA LEU A 457 -18.28 21.73 10.07
C LEU A 457 -17.62 23.06 10.46
N ASP A 458 -17.05 23.80 9.53
CA ASP A 458 -16.58 25.18 9.76
C ASP A 458 -17.71 26.21 9.62
N GLU A 459 -18.84 25.84 9.04
CA GLU A 459 -19.94 26.73 8.67
C GLU A 459 -21.08 26.67 9.71
N ALA A 460 -21.39 27.81 10.36
CA ALA A 460 -22.53 27.98 11.29
C ALA A 460 -23.67 28.69 10.57
N THR A 461 -24.44 27.97 9.80
CA THR A 461 -25.49 28.58 8.96
C THR A 461 -26.72 27.66 8.83
N ASN A 462 -27.86 28.26 8.54
CA ASN A 462 -29.11 27.57 8.20
C ASN A 462 -29.43 27.61 6.70
N GLU A 463 -28.47 28.04 5.87
CA GLU A 463 -28.63 28.02 4.42
C GLU A 463 -28.74 26.56 3.93
N TRP A 464 -29.52 26.36 2.88
CA TRP A 464 -29.89 25.03 2.37
C TRP A 464 -28.70 24.26 1.74
N ASP A 465 -27.67 24.96 1.30
CA ASP A 465 -26.51 24.44 0.58
C ASP A 465 -25.17 24.57 1.34
N ARG A 466 -25.24 24.86 2.65
CA ARG A 466 -24.05 25.07 3.50
C ARG A 466 -24.18 24.35 4.85
N GLY A 467 -23.07 24.23 5.56
CA GLY A 467 -23.03 23.62 6.89
C GLY A 467 -23.50 22.16 6.89
N LEU A 468 -24.25 21.77 7.91
CA LEU A 468 -24.77 20.42 8.05
C LEU A 468 -25.73 19.99 6.92
N ALA A 469 -26.34 20.96 6.19
CA ALA A 469 -27.20 20.65 5.04
C ALA A 469 -26.42 19.93 3.93
N ARG A 470 -25.17 20.27 3.72
CA ARG A 470 -24.32 19.60 2.73
C ARG A 470 -24.08 18.12 3.07
N ILE A 471 -24.01 17.79 4.37
CA ILE A 471 -23.87 16.39 4.82
C ILE A 471 -25.14 15.61 4.54
N TYR A 472 -26.30 16.20 4.81
CA TYR A 472 -27.60 15.60 4.47
C TYR A 472 -27.73 15.34 2.96
N GLU A 473 -27.42 16.35 2.13
CA GLU A 473 -27.48 16.24 0.66
C GLU A 473 -26.52 15.19 0.13
N TYR A 474 -25.32 15.10 0.69
CA TYR A 474 -24.34 14.07 0.32
C TYR A 474 -24.86 12.65 0.61
N LEU A 475 -25.36 12.42 1.83
CA LEU A 475 -25.87 11.09 2.22
C LEU A 475 -27.15 10.70 1.47
N SER A 476 -27.93 11.67 1.00
CA SER A 476 -29.12 11.40 0.16
C SER A 476 -28.75 10.77 -1.20
N GLN A 477 -27.47 10.85 -1.60
CA GLN A 477 -26.94 10.30 -2.84
C GLN A 477 -26.36 8.89 -2.69
N ASP A 478 -26.48 8.26 -1.52
CA ASP A 478 -25.92 6.91 -1.27
C ASP A 478 -26.42 5.84 -2.25
N ALA A 479 -27.52 6.09 -2.97
CA ALA A 479 -28.04 5.22 -4.03
C ALA A 479 -27.09 5.01 -5.22
N VAL A 480 -26.02 5.80 -5.36
CA VAL A 480 -24.99 5.60 -6.39
C VAL A 480 -24.05 4.43 -6.08
N TYR A 481 -23.95 4.04 -4.79
CA TYR A 481 -23.12 2.90 -4.35
C TYR A 481 -23.90 1.59 -4.43
N ALA A 482 -23.20 0.51 -4.74
CA ALA A 482 -23.76 -0.84 -4.63
C ALA A 482 -24.06 -1.19 -3.17
N ASP A 483 -23.15 -0.84 -2.28
CA ASP A 483 -23.31 -0.99 -0.84
C ASP A 483 -22.62 0.16 -0.08
N PRO A 484 -23.36 1.16 0.40
CA PRO A 484 -22.80 2.27 1.14
C PRO A 484 -22.25 1.87 2.53
N SER A 485 -22.55 0.68 3.04
CA SER A 485 -21.91 0.17 4.27
C SER A 485 -20.45 -0.22 4.06
N HIS A 486 -20.06 -0.53 2.83
CA HIS A 486 -18.68 -0.84 2.42
C HIS A 486 -17.95 0.40 1.88
N LEU A 487 -17.98 1.47 2.66
CA LEU A 487 -17.19 2.68 2.45
C LEU A 487 -16.26 2.85 3.66
N LEU A 488 -14.96 3.04 3.43
CA LEU A 488 -14.03 3.45 4.49
C LEU A 488 -14.11 4.97 4.65
N THR A 489 -14.62 5.41 5.78
CA THR A 489 -14.83 6.83 6.10
C THR A 489 -13.76 7.33 7.07
N PHE A 490 -13.32 8.58 6.93
CA PHE A 490 -12.23 9.12 7.75
C PHE A 490 -12.29 10.65 7.83
N LEU A 491 -11.67 11.19 8.88
CA LEU A 491 -11.48 12.64 9.05
C LEU A 491 -10.13 13.11 8.53
N ALA A 492 -9.11 12.27 8.67
CA ALA A 492 -7.76 12.51 8.20
C ALA A 492 -7.07 11.19 7.88
N ASN A 493 -6.00 11.23 7.09
CA ASN A 493 -5.05 10.15 6.90
C ASN A 493 -3.63 10.72 6.78
N HIS A 494 -2.65 9.87 6.45
CA HIS A 494 -1.25 10.27 6.33
C HIS A 494 -0.93 11.19 5.13
N ASP A 495 -1.90 11.43 4.23
CA ASP A 495 -1.76 12.27 3.03
C ASP A 495 -2.63 13.52 3.04
N THR A 496 -3.64 13.57 3.93
CA THR A 496 -4.54 14.72 4.06
C THR A 496 -4.20 15.54 5.31
N PRO A 497 -4.53 16.85 5.34
CA PRO A 497 -4.41 17.63 6.56
C PRO A 497 -5.11 16.95 7.74
N ARG A 498 -4.52 17.05 8.94
CA ARG A 498 -5.21 16.60 10.16
C ARG A 498 -6.49 17.41 10.38
N PHE A 499 -7.50 16.78 10.96
CA PHE A 499 -8.81 17.41 11.15
C PHE A 499 -8.77 18.53 12.21
N ALA A 500 -7.95 18.38 13.26
CA ALA A 500 -7.77 19.42 14.29
C ALA A 500 -7.25 20.73 13.67
N ARG A 501 -7.70 21.85 14.21
CA ARG A 501 -7.30 23.21 13.79
C ARG A 501 -6.45 23.86 14.85
N ASN A 502 -5.55 24.75 14.43
CA ASN A 502 -4.83 25.64 15.33
C ASN A 502 -5.69 26.90 15.61
N GLU A 503 -6.86 26.69 16.21
CA GLU A 503 -7.86 27.73 16.54
C GLU A 503 -8.15 27.72 18.05
N GLY A 504 -9.03 28.61 18.52
CA GLY A 504 -9.46 28.63 19.92
C GLY A 504 -9.93 27.24 20.39
N GLU A 505 -9.43 26.79 21.54
CA GLU A 505 -9.58 25.43 22.06
C GLU A 505 -11.05 24.96 22.10
N ALA A 506 -11.95 25.79 22.63
CA ALA A 506 -13.36 25.40 22.76
C ALA A 506 -14.05 25.18 21.41
N ARG A 507 -13.76 26.02 20.40
CA ARG A 507 -14.32 25.85 19.05
C ARG A 507 -13.78 24.61 18.36
N ASN A 508 -12.48 24.38 18.47
CA ASN A 508 -11.84 23.20 17.93
C ASN A 508 -12.40 21.93 18.58
N GLU A 509 -12.58 21.89 19.89
CA GLU A 509 -13.17 20.76 20.61
C GLU A 509 -14.62 20.49 20.18
N ALA A 510 -15.47 21.50 20.12
CA ALA A 510 -16.86 21.34 19.70
C ALA A 510 -16.97 20.81 18.26
N ARG A 511 -16.19 21.38 17.34
CA ARG A 511 -16.08 20.93 15.95
C ARG A 511 -15.61 19.47 15.86
N TYR A 512 -14.61 19.11 16.66
CA TYR A 512 -14.05 17.76 16.69
C TYR A 512 -15.06 16.74 17.22
N ARG A 513 -15.82 17.10 18.27
CA ARG A 513 -16.90 16.26 18.81
C ARG A 513 -18.00 16.01 17.77
N GLN A 514 -18.39 17.02 16.98
CA GLN A 514 -19.33 16.82 15.88
C GLN A 514 -18.76 15.86 14.81
N ALA A 515 -17.49 16.04 14.41
CA ALA A 515 -16.83 15.21 13.42
C ALA A 515 -16.73 13.74 13.84
N LEU A 516 -16.25 13.49 15.08
CA LEU A 516 -16.16 12.12 15.61
C LEU A 516 -17.54 11.48 15.77
N THR A 517 -18.56 12.26 16.18
CA THR A 517 -19.94 11.78 16.25
C THR A 517 -20.41 11.31 14.87
N LEU A 518 -20.24 12.12 13.83
CA LEU A 518 -20.62 11.77 12.47
C LEU A 518 -19.81 10.55 11.98
N LEU A 519 -18.48 10.58 12.13
CA LEU A 519 -17.61 9.48 11.69
C LEU A 519 -18.03 8.13 12.28
N LEU A 520 -18.32 8.10 13.59
CA LEU A 520 -18.53 6.86 14.34
C LEU A 520 -20.00 6.38 14.33
N THR A 521 -20.95 7.19 13.85
CA THR A 521 -22.37 6.83 13.88
C THR A 521 -23.05 6.83 12.51
N LEU A 522 -22.43 7.42 11.48
CA LEU A 522 -22.89 7.30 10.09
C LEU A 522 -22.57 5.91 9.51
N ARG A 523 -22.96 5.69 8.26
CA ARG A 523 -22.69 4.46 7.51
C ARG A 523 -21.21 4.32 7.18
N GLY A 524 -20.75 3.10 6.90
CA GLY A 524 -19.38 2.77 6.52
C GLY A 524 -18.53 2.24 7.67
N THR A 525 -17.29 1.93 7.35
CA THR A 525 -16.25 1.51 8.28
C THR A 525 -15.41 2.75 8.66
N PRO A 526 -15.51 3.26 9.88
CA PRO A 526 -14.75 4.44 10.27
C PRO A 526 -13.26 4.12 10.42
N GLN A 527 -12.41 5.05 9.96
CA GLN A 527 -10.97 5.04 10.16
C GLN A 527 -10.57 6.25 10.98
N LEU A 528 -9.77 6.03 12.02
CA LEU A 528 -9.03 7.05 12.77
C LEU A 528 -7.58 7.06 12.30
N TYR A 529 -7.00 8.22 12.12
CA TYR A 529 -5.56 8.37 11.93
C TYR A 529 -4.90 8.54 13.29
N TYR A 530 -3.78 7.86 13.56
CA TYR A 530 -3.14 7.91 14.88
C TYR A 530 -2.98 9.34 15.39
N GLY A 531 -3.35 9.56 16.65
CA GLY A 531 -3.38 10.88 17.26
C GLY A 531 -4.66 11.68 17.00
N ASP A 532 -5.61 11.17 16.21
CA ASP A 532 -6.94 11.79 16.07
C ASP A 532 -7.67 11.78 17.43
N GLU A 533 -7.51 10.73 18.21
CA GLU A 533 -8.06 10.63 19.57
C GLU A 533 -7.46 11.65 20.56
N LEU A 534 -6.36 12.29 20.20
CA LEU A 534 -5.68 13.33 20.98
C LEU A 534 -5.86 14.73 20.38
N ALA A 535 -6.64 14.86 19.29
CA ALA A 535 -6.76 16.07 18.50
C ALA A 535 -5.40 16.64 18.04
N MET A 536 -4.48 15.79 17.61
CA MET A 536 -3.19 16.22 17.05
C MET A 536 -3.43 17.09 15.83
N TYR A 537 -2.71 18.21 15.76
CA TYR A 537 -2.74 19.16 14.64
C TYR A 537 -1.60 18.87 13.66
N GLY A 538 -1.85 19.11 12.39
CA GLY A 538 -0.83 19.05 11.33
C GLY A 538 -1.32 19.70 10.04
N ASP A 539 -0.47 20.55 9.45
CA ASP A 539 -0.78 21.33 8.26
C ASP A 539 0.04 20.84 7.06
N LYS A 540 -0.66 20.37 6.03
CA LYS A 540 -0.07 19.86 4.78
C LYS A 540 0.78 20.91 4.04
N SER A 541 0.52 22.21 4.24
CA SER A 541 1.30 23.27 3.61
C SER A 541 2.78 23.29 4.03
N HIS A 542 3.08 22.64 5.16
CA HIS A 542 4.44 22.48 5.68
C HIS A 542 5.08 21.12 5.29
N GLY A 543 4.49 20.41 4.34
CA GLY A 543 4.97 19.09 3.86
C GLY A 543 4.34 17.91 4.58
N ASP A 544 4.67 16.71 4.10
CA ASP A 544 4.11 15.46 4.63
C ASP A 544 4.58 15.17 6.06
N GLY A 545 5.83 15.47 6.38
CA GLY A 545 6.37 15.29 7.72
C GLY A 545 5.58 16.03 8.81
N ALA A 546 4.97 17.19 8.45
CA ALA A 546 4.13 17.95 9.38
C ALA A 546 2.81 17.25 9.72
N LEU A 547 2.33 16.33 8.90
CA LEU A 547 1.16 15.48 9.16
C LEU A 547 1.54 14.20 9.89
N ARG A 548 2.79 13.75 9.71
CA ARG A 548 3.32 12.44 10.08
C ARG A 548 4.23 12.55 11.29
N GLN A 549 3.77 13.30 12.30
CA GLN A 549 4.48 13.54 13.55
C GLN A 549 4.58 12.26 14.40
N ASN A 550 5.51 12.23 15.35
CA ASN A 550 5.61 11.16 16.33
C ASN A 550 4.36 11.10 17.22
N PHE A 551 3.93 9.88 17.53
CA PHE A 551 2.87 9.66 18.50
C PHE A 551 3.42 9.96 19.92
N PRO A 552 2.72 10.78 20.72
CA PRO A 552 3.22 11.21 22.02
C PRO A 552 3.43 10.04 22.99
N GLY A 553 4.63 9.88 23.50
CA GLY A 553 5.05 8.79 24.38
C GLY A 553 5.62 7.58 23.67
N GLY A 554 5.70 7.62 22.33
CA GLY A 554 6.32 6.55 21.54
C GLY A 554 7.84 6.58 21.50
N PHE A 555 8.45 7.68 21.92
CA PHE A 555 9.90 7.89 21.77
C PHE A 555 10.56 8.31 23.09
N ALA A 556 11.82 7.91 23.25
CA ALA A 556 12.58 8.26 24.45
C ALA A 556 12.72 9.78 24.59
N GLY A 557 12.39 10.28 25.79
CA GLY A 557 12.46 11.72 26.09
C GLY A 557 11.17 12.49 25.84
N ASP A 558 10.12 11.86 25.37
CA ASP A 558 8.81 12.49 25.21
C ASP A 558 8.29 13.01 26.56
N SER A 559 7.93 14.29 26.62
CA SER A 559 7.34 14.93 27.80
C SER A 559 5.86 14.61 27.99
N ILE A 560 5.19 14.20 26.92
CA ILE A 560 3.80 13.76 26.88
C ILE A 560 3.78 12.27 26.54
N ASN A 561 2.99 11.49 27.29
CA ASN A 561 2.85 10.07 27.05
C ASN A 561 1.37 9.67 26.98
N ALA A 562 0.87 9.43 25.77
CA ALA A 562 -0.52 9.06 25.55
C ALA A 562 -0.85 7.63 26.03
N PHE A 563 0.13 6.72 26.03
CA PHE A 563 -0.05 5.35 26.52
C PHE A 563 -0.35 5.28 28.01
N THR A 564 0.19 6.23 28.81
CA THR A 564 0.01 6.30 30.25
C THR A 564 -0.90 7.45 30.70
N GLY A 565 -1.23 8.38 29.79
CA GLY A 565 -1.97 9.60 30.11
C GLY A 565 -1.13 10.70 30.75
N GLN A 566 0.19 10.49 30.95
CA GLN A 566 1.07 11.47 31.59
C GLN A 566 1.29 12.67 30.68
N GLY A 567 1.13 13.88 31.25
CA GLY A 567 1.44 15.13 30.54
C GLY A 567 0.42 15.55 29.48
N LEU A 568 -0.67 14.81 29.29
CA LEU A 568 -1.73 15.19 28.33
C LEU A 568 -2.34 16.54 28.71
N THR A 569 -2.51 17.41 27.72
CA THR A 569 -3.24 18.66 27.89
C THR A 569 -4.71 18.38 28.19
N PRO A 570 -5.45 19.37 28.81
CA PRO A 570 -6.88 19.19 29.05
C PRO A 570 -7.70 18.87 27.79
N LEU A 571 -7.36 19.46 26.65
CA LEU A 571 -8.00 19.14 25.36
C LEU A 571 -7.74 17.68 24.94
N MET A 572 -6.49 17.23 24.98
CA MET A 572 -6.13 15.84 24.68
C MET A 572 -6.89 14.85 25.56
N GLN A 573 -6.97 15.11 26.87
CA GLN A 573 -7.69 14.27 27.84
C GLN A 573 -9.17 14.17 27.48
N ARG A 574 -9.84 15.31 27.22
CA ARG A 574 -11.27 15.32 26.90
C ARG A 574 -11.55 14.65 25.56
N THR A 575 -10.71 14.90 24.55
CA THR A 575 -10.87 14.26 23.21
C THR A 575 -10.65 12.76 23.30
N HIS A 576 -9.62 12.33 24.02
CA HIS A 576 -9.35 10.91 24.24
C HIS A 576 -10.52 10.21 24.97
N HIS A 577 -11.01 10.79 26.07
CA HIS A 577 -12.16 10.26 26.80
C HIS A 577 -13.42 10.17 25.94
N PHE A 578 -13.69 11.19 25.14
CA PHE A 578 -14.83 11.22 24.23
C PHE A 578 -14.71 10.11 23.16
N THR A 579 -13.56 10.03 22.50
CA THR A 579 -13.27 9.02 21.47
C THR A 579 -13.40 7.62 22.05
N ARG A 580 -12.72 7.33 23.15
CA ARG A 580 -12.75 6.04 23.84
C ARG A 580 -14.18 5.61 24.20
N ARG A 581 -14.99 6.51 24.74
CA ARG A 581 -16.39 6.25 25.07
C ARG A 581 -17.21 5.85 23.84
N LEU A 582 -17.09 6.59 22.75
CA LEU A 582 -17.80 6.29 21.52
C LEU A 582 -17.36 4.96 20.90
N LEU A 583 -16.05 4.66 20.87
CA LEU A 583 -15.53 3.41 20.34
C LEU A 583 -16.00 2.20 21.15
N GLN A 584 -15.92 2.27 22.49
CA GLN A 584 -16.36 1.21 23.37
C GLN A 584 -17.88 0.99 23.28
N TRP A 585 -18.67 2.08 23.21
CA TRP A 585 -20.12 2.00 22.98
C TRP A 585 -20.43 1.35 21.61
N ARG A 586 -19.77 1.78 20.54
CA ARG A 586 -19.96 1.20 19.19
C ARG A 586 -19.66 -0.30 19.15
N ARG A 587 -18.57 -0.73 19.80
CA ARG A 587 -18.18 -2.15 19.90
C ARG A 587 -19.25 -3.01 20.56
N GLN A 588 -20.02 -2.45 21.50
CA GLN A 588 -21.12 -3.15 22.18
C GLN A 588 -22.41 -3.18 21.37
N HIS A 589 -22.52 -2.43 20.28
CA HIS A 589 -23.70 -2.28 19.45
C HIS A 589 -23.43 -2.55 17.95
N PRO A 590 -22.83 -3.70 17.60
CA PRO A 590 -22.43 -3.98 16.21
C PRO A 590 -23.61 -4.04 15.25
N ALA A 591 -24.78 -4.46 15.69
CA ALA A 591 -25.98 -4.50 14.87
C ALA A 591 -26.43 -3.13 14.33
N LEU A 592 -26.14 -2.05 15.05
CA LEU A 592 -26.44 -0.69 14.62
C LEU A 592 -25.52 -0.20 13.51
N THR A 593 -24.35 -0.82 13.31
CA THR A 593 -23.36 -0.33 12.35
C THR A 593 -23.76 -0.56 10.89
N THR A 594 -24.59 -1.58 10.63
CA THR A 594 -25.15 -1.90 9.31
C THR A 594 -26.64 -1.58 9.22
N ALA A 595 -27.27 -1.17 10.32
CA ALA A 595 -28.69 -0.81 10.30
C ALA A 595 -28.97 0.34 9.32
N PRO A 596 -30.14 0.33 8.64
CA PRO A 596 -30.51 1.39 7.72
C PRO A 596 -30.48 2.76 8.40
N LEU A 597 -29.90 3.75 7.70
CA LEU A 597 -29.92 5.13 8.12
C LEU A 597 -31.33 5.74 7.84
N ARG A 598 -31.92 6.34 8.87
CA ARG A 598 -33.09 7.22 8.74
C ARG A 598 -32.64 8.62 9.11
N HIS A 599 -32.67 9.56 8.16
CA HIS A 599 -32.29 10.93 8.46
C HIS A 599 -33.41 11.91 8.08
N TYR A 600 -33.41 13.04 8.76
CA TYR A 600 -34.41 14.08 8.60
C TYR A 600 -33.77 15.28 7.89
N SER A 601 -34.50 15.90 6.93
CA SER A 601 -34.09 17.19 6.38
C SER A 601 -33.94 18.20 7.52
N LEU A 602 -32.96 19.08 7.41
CA LEU A 602 -32.61 19.99 8.49
C LEU A 602 -33.80 20.90 8.86
N GLN A 603 -33.89 21.23 10.13
CA GLN A 603 -34.72 22.28 10.65
C GLN A 603 -33.83 23.36 11.26
N GLY A 604 -33.74 24.53 10.63
CA GLY A 604 -32.71 25.49 10.94
C GLY A 604 -31.32 24.90 10.79
N THR A 605 -30.52 24.95 11.85
CA THR A 605 -29.18 24.38 11.92
C THR A 605 -29.15 22.98 12.52
N THR A 606 -30.31 22.38 12.83
CA THR A 606 -30.38 21.07 13.48
C THR A 606 -30.43 19.94 12.46
N TYR A 607 -29.50 18.99 12.58
CA TYR A 607 -29.51 17.75 11.82
C TYR A 607 -29.77 16.56 12.75
N VAL A 608 -30.73 15.72 12.36
CA VAL A 608 -31.14 14.53 13.12
C VAL A 608 -31.15 13.30 12.20
N TYR A 609 -30.58 12.21 12.68
CA TYR A 609 -30.67 10.90 12.05
C TYR A 609 -30.71 9.80 13.09
N SER A 610 -31.16 8.61 12.69
CA SER A 610 -31.23 7.44 13.55
C SER A 610 -30.89 6.14 12.82
N ARG A 611 -30.56 5.12 13.59
CA ARG A 611 -30.42 3.73 13.18
C ARG A 611 -31.11 2.83 14.19
N SER A 612 -31.79 1.78 13.71
CA SER A 612 -32.49 0.85 14.58
C SER A 612 -32.26 -0.58 14.11
N ALA A 613 -31.85 -1.46 15.01
CA ALA A 613 -31.68 -2.90 14.79
C ALA A 613 -31.86 -3.66 16.11
N GLU A 614 -32.45 -4.86 16.04
CA GLU A 614 -32.52 -5.79 17.19
C GLU A 614 -33.16 -5.18 18.45
N GLY A 615 -34.13 -4.31 18.31
CA GLY A 615 -34.80 -3.64 19.45
C GLY A 615 -34.04 -2.48 20.03
N SER A 616 -32.83 -2.19 19.57
CA SER A 616 -32.05 -1.01 19.92
C SER A 616 -32.23 0.10 18.90
N THR A 617 -32.26 1.34 19.36
CA THR A 617 -32.27 2.54 18.52
C THR A 617 -31.23 3.53 19.00
N VAL A 618 -30.47 4.08 18.09
CA VAL A 618 -29.62 5.24 18.34
C VAL A 618 -30.14 6.42 17.52
N THR A 619 -30.32 7.57 18.17
CA THR A 619 -30.71 8.81 17.51
C THR A 619 -29.66 9.87 17.79
N VAL A 620 -29.10 10.43 16.71
CA VAL A 620 -28.06 11.45 16.78
C VAL A 620 -28.69 12.80 16.47
N VAL A 621 -28.39 13.79 17.31
CA VAL A 621 -28.85 15.17 17.17
C VAL A 621 -27.65 16.10 17.17
N LEU A 622 -27.51 16.93 16.14
CA LEU A 622 -26.42 17.90 16.01
C LEU A 622 -27.01 19.31 15.92
N ASN A 623 -26.44 20.22 16.67
CA ASN A 623 -26.67 21.66 16.55
C ASN A 623 -25.52 22.30 15.74
N GLY A 624 -25.78 22.76 14.52
CA GLY A 624 -24.80 23.42 13.64
C GLY A 624 -24.63 24.93 13.93
N ALA A 625 -25.38 25.51 14.88
CA ALA A 625 -25.28 26.93 15.22
C ALA A 625 -24.16 27.21 16.22
N ASP A 626 -23.64 28.44 16.22
CA ASP A 626 -22.70 28.95 17.23
C ASP A 626 -23.42 29.52 18.51
N HIS A 627 -24.67 29.11 18.72
CA HIS A 627 -25.48 29.45 19.89
C HIS A 627 -26.31 28.22 20.31
N GLU A 628 -26.88 28.31 21.53
CA GLU A 628 -27.78 27.27 22.03
C GLU A 628 -29.07 27.19 21.20
N VAL A 629 -29.56 25.98 20.95
CA VAL A 629 -30.80 25.72 20.22
C VAL A 629 -31.70 24.78 21.01
N SER A 630 -32.97 25.16 21.17
CA SER A 630 -34.03 24.28 21.68
C SER A 630 -34.75 23.58 20.54
N ILE A 631 -34.75 22.26 20.54
CA ILE A 631 -35.17 21.39 19.47
C ILE A 631 -36.49 20.69 19.84
N PRO A 632 -37.62 21.00 19.19
CA PRO A 632 -38.86 20.28 19.39
C PRO A 632 -38.76 18.82 18.92
N LEU A 633 -39.05 17.87 19.82
CA LEU A 633 -38.85 16.44 19.55
C LEU A 633 -40.01 15.79 18.79
N SER A 634 -41.18 16.41 18.71
CA SER A 634 -42.39 15.84 18.07
C SER A 634 -42.15 15.40 16.61
N ARG A 635 -41.32 16.14 15.86
CA ARG A 635 -40.97 15.82 14.47
C ARG A 635 -40.20 14.48 14.39
N TYR A 636 -39.46 14.13 15.41
CA TYR A 636 -38.53 13.00 15.45
C TYR A 636 -39.08 11.81 16.23
N ALA A 637 -40.35 11.81 16.59
CA ALA A 637 -40.98 10.79 17.42
C ALA A 637 -40.77 9.36 16.89
N ALA A 638 -40.74 9.17 15.56
CA ALA A 638 -40.47 7.87 14.94
C ALA A 638 -39.06 7.32 15.19
N SER A 639 -38.14 8.16 15.69
CA SER A 639 -36.75 7.81 16.05
C SER A 639 -36.47 7.91 17.54
N LEU A 640 -37.50 8.19 18.35
CA LEU A 640 -37.41 8.35 19.81
C LEU A 640 -38.43 7.40 20.48
N PRO A 641 -38.08 6.13 20.64
CA PRO A 641 -39.02 5.08 21.10
C PRO A 641 -39.39 5.21 22.58
N ALA A 642 -38.67 6.02 23.38
CA ALA A 642 -38.93 6.24 24.80
C ALA A 642 -38.74 7.71 25.21
N THR A 643 -39.27 8.07 26.35
CA THR A 643 -39.13 9.41 26.94
C THR A 643 -37.86 9.60 27.75
N THR A 644 -37.02 8.58 27.85
CA THR A 644 -35.68 8.63 28.46
C THR A 644 -34.68 7.94 27.58
N ALA A 645 -33.47 8.46 27.49
CA ALA A 645 -32.37 7.87 26.73
C ALA A 645 -31.03 8.08 27.45
N TYR A 646 -30.07 7.18 27.21
CA TYR A 646 -28.69 7.45 27.62
C TYR A 646 -27.99 8.25 26.49
N ASP A 647 -27.54 9.46 26.83
CA ASP A 647 -26.76 10.30 25.91
C ASP A 647 -25.27 9.93 25.99
N VAL A 648 -24.85 9.07 25.03
CA VAL A 648 -23.48 8.56 24.95
C VAL A 648 -22.45 9.67 24.78
N ALA A 649 -22.80 10.74 24.04
CA ALA A 649 -21.89 11.86 23.81
C ALA A 649 -21.60 12.65 25.08
N ASN A 650 -22.58 12.78 25.99
CA ASN A 650 -22.47 13.62 27.18
C ASN A 650 -22.44 12.81 28.48
N ASP A 651 -22.46 11.46 28.39
CA ASP A 651 -22.36 10.55 29.54
C ASP A 651 -23.43 10.80 30.61
N CYS A 652 -24.69 10.94 30.18
CA CYS A 652 -25.78 11.23 31.09
C CYS A 652 -27.12 10.65 30.62
N GLN A 653 -28.04 10.47 31.58
CA GLN A 653 -29.42 10.21 31.26
C GLN A 653 -30.10 11.51 30.78
N ARG A 654 -30.89 11.42 29.71
CA ARG A 654 -31.72 12.50 29.19
C ARG A 654 -33.18 12.18 29.41
N ASP A 655 -33.88 13.14 30.02
CA ASP A 655 -35.33 13.16 30.02
C ASP A 655 -35.83 13.92 28.79
N LEU A 656 -36.57 13.24 27.95
CA LEU A 656 -37.17 13.73 26.70
C LEU A 656 -38.67 13.99 26.87
N GLY A 657 -39.23 13.74 28.05
CA GLY A 657 -40.67 13.86 28.35
C GLY A 657 -41.19 15.29 28.25
N SER A 658 -40.33 16.31 28.37
CA SER A 658 -40.66 17.70 28.11
C SER A 658 -41.01 18.00 26.64
N GLY A 659 -40.71 17.07 25.71
CA GLY A 659 -40.91 17.26 24.29
C GLY A 659 -39.89 18.20 23.62
N THR A 660 -38.84 18.60 24.34
CA THR A 660 -37.79 19.50 23.85
C THR A 660 -36.40 19.03 24.29
N LEU A 661 -35.42 19.07 23.38
CA LEU A 661 -34.01 18.86 23.68
C LEU A 661 -33.24 20.17 23.45
N THR A 662 -32.51 20.62 24.43
CA THR A 662 -31.63 21.80 24.32
C THR A 662 -30.18 21.36 24.15
N LEU A 663 -29.52 21.86 23.08
CA LEU A 663 -28.11 21.63 22.81
C LEU A 663 -27.35 22.96 22.78
N PRO A 664 -26.17 23.05 23.42
CA PRO A 664 -25.32 24.23 23.38
C PRO A 664 -24.81 24.50 21.95
N ALA A 665 -24.11 25.62 21.77
CA ALA A 665 -23.42 25.94 20.52
C ALA A 665 -22.59 24.75 20.03
N ARG A 666 -22.76 24.34 18.77
CA ARG A 666 -22.10 23.18 18.17
C ARG A 666 -22.28 21.87 18.97
N GLY A 667 -23.28 21.80 19.82
CA GLY A 667 -23.55 20.65 20.67
C GLY A 667 -23.98 19.40 19.88
N VAL A 668 -23.75 18.24 20.50
CA VAL A 668 -24.17 16.92 19.99
C VAL A 668 -24.88 16.13 21.10
N ALA A 669 -25.82 15.30 20.72
CA ALA A 669 -26.37 14.24 21.56
C ALA A 669 -26.42 12.92 20.75
N ILE A 670 -26.05 11.80 21.39
CA ILE A 670 -26.18 10.44 20.87
C ILE A 670 -27.09 9.67 21.81
N LEU A 671 -28.37 9.66 21.48
CA LEU A 671 -29.41 9.09 22.32
C LEU A 671 -29.54 7.58 22.03
N SER A 672 -29.14 6.76 22.99
CA SER A 672 -29.20 5.30 22.91
C SER A 672 -30.40 4.80 23.73
N PHE A 673 -31.27 3.98 23.07
CA PHE A 673 -32.49 3.40 23.65
C PHE A 673 -32.38 1.89 23.70
#